data_489c4a56a8e89d80f5123e4b8db80d3d
#
_entry.id   489c4a56a8e89d80f5123e4b8db80d3d
#
_cell.length_a   1.000
_cell.length_b   1.000
_cell.length_c   1.000
_cell.angle_alpha   90.00
_cell.angle_beta   90.00
_cell.angle_gamma   90.00
#
_symmetry.space_group_name_H-M   'P 1'
#
loop_
_entity.id
_entity.type
_entity.pdbx_description
1 polymer ?
#
loop_
_entity_poly.entity_id
_entity_poly.type
_entity_poly.pdbx_seq_one_letter_code
_entity_poly.pdbx_strand_id
1 'polypeptide(L)'
;MSLSKSDARERSAGGVSGDGNRPTIAASGTSVGDAALAEPANFRMVVVSFLAAAIGLIAGCIAFLLYRLIGLLTNIFFYGHFAADFASARHQHLGPWVIPIPVIGGVIVGIMAKYGSSKIKGHGIPEAMEAVLINRSRIQPRVAILKPISAAIAIGTGGPFGAEGPIIQTGGAMGSLVGQIFHTTASERKVLLACGAAAGMSATFNTPIAGVILAIELLLFEFKSRSFIPLVIASTLATAVHIQLLGAGPMFSVTAMDFGIPRALPFYLVLGVVCGLAAVGFSKLLYWTEDQFEKLPVDELWWPAIGALGLGIIGYFVPRVLGVGYDTISDILNANLALKLLIVVMLAKAIALVISLGSGTSGGLLAPMFMSSAALGGVFAMGVNQVFPAAQLAPGAFALVAMGAVFGAASRATFSFIIFAFEITRDYNSVLPLMLVCVIADGIAMLLMPKASIMTEKLARRGLRIHQDYEADVLQQVLVSETMDREAPTIPADMPVRELADRIGRHDPTVSRHQGMLLVDAEGKIVGIITRGDVLRALDEDPSGSTTVLEAGSRKLILTYPDEVLHEAAAKMLRNNVGRLPVVDRNDPQHVIGLPWQAGNYGRAVAPSRRGACPGAGLDENEDFSSVRLSWTIKARSYGAAGCS
;
A
#
# COMPACT_ATOMS: atom_id res chain seq x y z
N MET A 1 -24.50 -47.17 15.82
CA MET A 1 -25.87 -47.19 15.30
C MET A 1 -25.87 -46.20 14.18
N SER A 2 -25.50 -46.57 13.03
CA SER A 2 -26.11 -47.35 11.95
C SER A 2 -27.19 -46.61 11.21
N LEU A 3 -26.93 -46.54 9.92
CA LEU A 3 -27.84 -46.59 8.77
C LEU A 3 -28.36 -45.24 8.26
N SER A 4 -28.48 -44.96 6.98
CA SER A 4 -28.08 -45.65 5.73
C SER A 4 -28.55 -44.77 4.57
N LYS A 5 -27.77 -44.75 3.52
CA LYS A 5 -28.04 -44.81 2.09
C LYS A 5 -29.51 -44.92 1.62
N SER A 6 -29.82 -44.21 0.53
CA SER A 6 -30.22 -44.73 -0.80
C SER A 6 -30.90 -43.61 -1.60
N ASP A 7 -30.43 -43.38 -2.82
CA ASP A 7 -30.94 -43.82 -4.13
C ASP A 7 -32.25 -43.15 -4.54
N ALA A 8 -32.50 -42.71 -5.71
CA ALA A 8 -32.04 -42.93 -7.08
C ALA A 8 -32.88 -42.08 -8.04
N ARG A 9 -32.31 -41.81 -9.20
CA ARG A 9 -32.87 -41.82 -10.56
C ARG A 9 -34.37 -41.55 -10.78
N GLU A 10 -34.62 -40.63 -11.69
CA GLU A 10 -35.32 -40.84 -12.98
C GLU A 10 -35.37 -39.51 -13.76
N ARG A 11 -34.76 -39.42 -14.90
CA ARG A 11 -35.17 -39.54 -16.29
C ARG A 11 -36.55 -38.92 -16.62
N SER A 12 -36.52 -37.87 -17.41
CA SER A 12 -37.31 -37.87 -18.63
C SER A 12 -36.77 -36.90 -19.67
N ALA A 13 -36.74 -37.44 -20.87
CA ALA A 13 -36.32 -36.82 -22.11
C ALA A 13 -37.41 -35.90 -22.68
N GLY A 14 -37.00 -34.97 -23.52
CA GLY A 14 -37.91 -34.40 -24.48
C GLY A 14 -37.54 -32.99 -24.94
N GLY A 15 -37.15 -32.89 -26.21
CA GLY A 15 -37.27 -31.63 -26.92
C GLY A 15 -35.99 -31.17 -27.64
N VAL A 16 -35.70 -31.83 -28.75
CA VAL A 16 -34.81 -31.34 -29.81
C VAL A 16 -35.49 -30.17 -30.52
N SER A 17 -34.87 -29.02 -30.55
CA SER A 17 -34.95 -28.16 -31.70
C SER A 17 -33.60 -27.46 -31.86
N GLY A 18 -32.93 -27.75 -32.97
CA GLY A 18 -31.65 -27.21 -33.33
C GLY A 18 -31.73 -25.75 -33.63
N ASP A 19 -30.74 -25.06 -33.14
CA ASP A 19 -30.15 -23.95 -33.87
C ASP A 19 -28.65 -23.97 -33.59
N GLY A 20 -27.97 -24.65 -34.49
CA GLY A 20 -26.55 -24.92 -34.39
C GLY A 20 -25.74 -23.78 -34.93
N ASN A 21 -24.56 -23.66 -34.39
CA ASN A 21 -23.37 -23.13 -35.07
C ASN A 21 -23.23 -21.63 -35.20
N ARG A 22 -23.41 -20.87 -34.13
CA ARG A 22 -22.75 -19.58 -34.04
C ARG A 22 -21.56 -19.68 -33.09
N PRO A 23 -20.35 -19.21 -33.47
CA PRO A 23 -19.22 -19.15 -32.55
C PRO A 23 -19.64 -18.30 -31.34
N THR A 24 -19.44 -18.80 -30.13
CA THR A 24 -19.65 -18.03 -28.92
C THR A 24 -18.51 -17.01 -28.84
N ILE A 25 -18.70 -15.87 -29.52
CA ILE A 25 -17.89 -14.70 -29.25
C ILE A 25 -18.25 -14.36 -27.81
N ALA A 26 -17.35 -14.63 -26.87
CA ALA A 26 -17.43 -14.01 -25.58
C ALA A 26 -17.13 -12.51 -25.79
N ALA A 27 -18.10 -11.79 -26.39
CA ALA A 27 -18.22 -10.38 -26.07
C ALA A 27 -18.10 -10.34 -24.56
N SER A 28 -17.27 -9.48 -24.01
CA SER A 28 -17.12 -9.23 -22.58
C SER A 28 -18.51 -9.09 -21.99
N GLY A 29 -19.18 -10.24 -21.83
CA GLY A 29 -20.55 -10.33 -21.42
C GLY A 29 -20.59 -9.95 -19.95
N THR A 30 -21.25 -8.89 -19.69
CA THR A 30 -21.72 -8.42 -18.40
C THR A 30 -22.40 -9.54 -17.64
N SER A 31 -21.64 -10.46 -17.04
CA SER A 31 -22.09 -11.07 -15.81
C SER A 31 -22.14 -9.98 -14.75
N VAL A 32 -23.10 -10.00 -13.85
CA VAL A 32 -23.27 -8.99 -12.79
C VAL A 32 -21.99 -8.76 -11.95
N GLY A 33 -20.96 -9.61 -12.12
CA GLY A 33 -19.62 -9.45 -11.59
C GLY A 33 -18.66 -8.64 -12.50
N ASP A 34 -18.90 -8.56 -13.82
CA ASP A 34 -17.97 -7.96 -14.78
C ASP A 34 -18.30 -6.50 -15.12
N ALA A 35 -19.51 -6.04 -14.85
CA ALA A 35 -19.89 -4.63 -15.01
C ALA A 35 -19.04 -3.63 -14.19
N ALA A 36 -18.24 -4.17 -13.24
CA ALA A 36 -17.32 -3.37 -12.43
C ALA A 36 -15.90 -3.27 -13.00
N LEU A 37 -15.61 -3.84 -14.18
CA LEU A 37 -14.27 -3.93 -14.76
C LEU A 37 -14.05 -3.07 -16.01
N ALA A 38 -15.13 -2.56 -16.62
CA ALA A 38 -15.04 -1.53 -17.64
C ALA A 38 -14.86 -0.19 -16.92
N GLU A 39 -13.62 0.21 -16.65
CA GLU A 39 -13.36 1.59 -16.25
C GLU A 39 -13.70 2.49 -17.44
N PRO A 40 -14.58 3.52 -17.26
CA PRO A 40 -14.73 4.52 -18.29
C PRO A 40 -13.37 5.18 -18.51
N ALA A 41 -12.97 5.34 -19.75
CA ALA A 41 -11.67 5.89 -20.16
C ALA A 41 -11.41 7.32 -19.62
N ASN A 42 -12.38 7.98 -19.03
CA ASN A 42 -12.27 9.36 -18.55
C ASN A 42 -12.40 9.45 -17.02
N PHE A 43 -11.26 9.70 -16.35
CA PHE A 43 -11.23 10.11 -14.95
C PHE A 43 -11.86 11.51 -14.81
N ARG A 44 -12.93 11.62 -14.01
CA ARG A 44 -13.72 12.85 -13.82
C ARG A 44 -13.04 13.79 -12.83
N MET A 45 -11.90 14.39 -13.23
CA MET A 45 -11.02 15.17 -12.36
C MET A 45 -11.73 16.30 -11.61
N VAL A 46 -12.62 17.04 -12.29
CA VAL A 46 -13.38 18.15 -11.68
C VAL A 46 -14.29 17.63 -10.56
N VAL A 47 -15.05 16.56 -10.82
CA VAL A 47 -15.95 15.95 -9.83
C VAL A 47 -15.15 15.41 -8.64
N VAL A 48 -14.06 14.70 -8.90
CA VAL A 48 -13.18 14.16 -7.83
C VAL A 48 -12.59 15.29 -7.00
N SER A 49 -12.22 16.43 -7.61
CA SER A 49 -11.70 17.60 -6.88
C SER A 49 -12.76 18.26 -5.99
N PHE A 50 -14.00 18.37 -6.44
CA PHE A 50 -15.10 18.86 -5.59
C PHE A 50 -15.39 17.90 -4.42
N LEU A 51 -15.44 16.60 -4.68
CA LEU A 51 -15.59 15.60 -3.62
C LEU A 51 -14.42 15.64 -2.63
N ALA A 52 -13.19 15.81 -3.13
CA ALA A 52 -11.99 15.95 -2.31
C ALA A 52 -12.05 17.20 -1.41
N ALA A 53 -12.59 18.32 -1.92
CA ALA A 53 -12.82 19.52 -1.12
C ALA A 53 -13.77 19.25 0.06
N ALA A 54 -14.91 18.60 -0.20
CA ALA A 54 -15.85 18.21 0.84
C ALA A 54 -15.23 17.24 1.86
N ILE A 55 -14.46 16.24 1.38
CA ILE A 55 -13.74 15.29 2.22
C ILE A 55 -12.73 16.02 3.11
N GLY A 56 -12.01 17.02 2.57
CA GLY A 56 -11.06 17.82 3.34
C GLY A 56 -11.70 18.53 4.53
N LEU A 57 -12.83 19.19 4.30
CA LEU A 57 -13.59 19.87 5.35
C LEU A 57 -14.10 18.87 6.42
N ILE A 58 -14.69 17.76 5.98
CA ILE A 58 -15.22 16.73 6.88
C ILE A 58 -14.08 16.10 7.70
N ALA A 59 -12.96 15.74 7.07
CA ALA A 59 -11.81 15.15 7.76
C ALA A 59 -11.19 16.13 8.78
N GLY A 60 -11.15 17.44 8.45
CA GLY A 60 -10.74 18.48 9.39
C GLY A 60 -11.61 18.53 10.65
N CYS A 61 -12.93 18.50 10.47
CA CYS A 61 -13.89 18.46 11.59
C CYS A 61 -13.75 17.17 12.42
N ILE A 62 -13.56 16.01 11.75
CA ILE A 62 -13.38 14.72 12.46
C ILE A 62 -12.08 14.73 13.26
N ALA A 63 -10.99 15.30 12.74
CA ALA A 63 -9.73 15.43 13.47
C ALA A 63 -9.89 16.27 14.74
N PHE A 64 -10.60 17.41 14.63
CA PHE A 64 -10.92 18.25 15.78
C PHE A 64 -11.78 17.51 16.81
N LEU A 65 -12.83 16.80 16.37
CA LEU A 65 -13.69 16.02 17.27
C LEU A 65 -12.90 14.89 17.97
N LEU A 66 -12.02 14.21 17.26
CA LEU A 66 -11.15 13.18 17.83
C LEU A 66 -10.24 13.78 18.91
N TYR A 67 -9.64 14.94 18.63
CA TYR A 67 -8.79 15.65 19.58
C TYR A 67 -9.55 16.02 20.86
N ARG A 68 -10.76 16.58 20.70
CA ARG A 68 -11.64 16.90 21.83
C ARG A 68 -12.10 15.67 22.61
N LEU A 69 -12.39 14.56 21.92
CA LEU A 69 -12.79 13.31 22.56
C LEU A 69 -11.64 12.68 23.38
N ILE A 70 -10.40 12.73 22.86
CA ILE A 70 -9.22 12.29 23.60
C ILE A 70 -9.07 13.15 24.87
N GLY A 71 -9.17 14.48 24.75
CA GLY A 71 -9.10 15.40 25.89
C GLY A 71 -10.17 15.10 26.95
N LEU A 72 -11.42 14.92 26.50
CA LEU A 72 -12.54 14.59 27.38
C LEU A 72 -12.28 13.28 28.18
N LEU A 73 -11.89 12.22 27.49
CA LEU A 73 -11.62 10.94 28.14
C LEU A 73 -10.41 11.02 29.09
N THR A 74 -9.34 11.72 28.69
CA THR A 74 -8.19 11.95 29.58
C THR A 74 -8.61 12.70 30.84
N ASN A 75 -9.41 13.75 30.71
CA ASN A 75 -9.91 14.51 31.88
C ASN A 75 -10.81 13.68 32.78
N ILE A 76 -11.69 12.85 32.22
CA ILE A 76 -12.56 11.97 33.03
C ILE A 76 -11.73 10.92 33.78
N PHE A 77 -10.81 10.21 33.10
CA PHE A 77 -10.12 9.08 33.72
C PHE A 77 -8.98 9.49 34.67
N PHE A 78 -8.28 10.60 34.38
CA PHE A 78 -7.11 11.00 35.17
C PHE A 78 -7.38 12.15 36.16
N TYR A 79 -8.40 12.98 35.89
CA TYR A 79 -8.66 14.18 36.68
C TYR A 79 -10.07 14.25 37.24
N GLY A 80 -10.98 13.35 36.87
CA GLY A 80 -12.32 13.23 37.41
C GLY A 80 -13.28 14.38 37.07
N HIS A 81 -12.98 15.16 36.02
CA HIS A 81 -13.85 16.26 35.58
C HIS A 81 -14.18 16.20 34.08
N PHE A 82 -15.33 16.80 33.73
CA PHE A 82 -15.81 16.85 32.34
C PHE A 82 -15.27 18.11 31.64
N ALA A 83 -14.12 17.99 30.97
CA ALA A 83 -13.57 19.03 30.11
C ALA A 83 -13.05 18.38 28.83
N ALA A 84 -13.30 19.01 27.66
CA ALA A 84 -12.86 18.51 26.37
C ALA A 84 -11.53 19.12 25.90
N ASP A 85 -10.89 19.91 26.75
CA ASP A 85 -9.57 20.47 26.46
C ASP A 85 -8.51 19.40 26.60
N PHE A 86 -7.51 19.48 25.73
CA PHE A 86 -6.44 18.50 25.72
C PHE A 86 -5.62 18.58 27.02
N ALA A 87 -5.60 17.48 27.77
CA ALA A 87 -4.86 17.35 29.01
C ALA A 87 -3.77 16.29 28.88
N SER A 88 -2.63 16.53 29.53
CA SER A 88 -1.55 15.54 29.58
C SER A 88 -1.70 14.66 30.81
N ALA A 89 -1.74 13.35 30.63
CA ALA A 89 -1.81 12.39 31.73
C ALA A 89 -0.55 12.37 32.61
N ARG A 90 0.53 13.08 32.26
CA ARG A 90 1.79 13.13 33.04
C ARG A 90 1.67 13.81 34.41
N HIS A 91 0.70 14.71 34.55
CA HIS A 91 0.49 15.51 35.76
C HIS A 91 -0.55 14.91 36.73
N GLN A 92 -0.94 13.66 36.50
CA GLN A 92 -1.88 12.95 37.37
C GLN A 92 -1.29 12.69 38.78
N HIS A 93 -2.15 12.62 39.79
CA HIS A 93 -1.79 12.39 41.17
C HIS A 93 -2.46 11.13 41.76
N LEU A 94 -2.83 10.17 40.89
CA LEU A 94 -3.62 8.98 41.30
C LEU A 94 -2.79 7.89 41.98
N GLY A 95 -1.45 8.02 42.00
CA GLY A 95 -0.57 6.99 42.56
C GLY A 95 -0.76 5.62 41.90
N PRO A 96 -0.89 4.51 42.66
CA PRO A 96 -1.08 3.17 42.10
C PRO A 96 -2.38 2.99 41.29
N TRP A 97 -3.38 3.85 41.48
CA TRP A 97 -4.63 3.81 40.73
C TRP A 97 -4.47 4.17 39.25
N VAL A 98 -3.31 4.64 38.85
CA VAL A 98 -2.98 4.84 37.43
C VAL A 98 -2.88 3.52 36.68
N ILE A 99 -2.54 2.39 37.34
CA ILE A 99 -2.32 1.09 36.72
C ILE A 99 -3.60 0.51 36.06
N PRO A 100 -4.77 0.45 36.77
CA PRO A 100 -5.99 -0.11 36.20
C PRO A 100 -6.63 0.74 35.10
N ILE A 101 -6.32 2.03 34.98
CA ILE A 101 -6.95 2.91 33.97
C ILE A 101 -6.70 2.45 32.55
N PRO A 102 -5.46 2.21 32.08
CA PRO A 102 -5.21 1.66 30.75
C PRO A 102 -5.84 0.28 30.54
N VAL A 103 -5.93 -0.55 31.59
CA VAL A 103 -6.54 -1.89 31.52
C VAL A 103 -8.03 -1.78 31.19
N ILE A 104 -8.75 -0.85 31.81
CA ILE A 104 -10.16 -0.58 31.49
C ILE A 104 -10.29 -0.20 30.01
N GLY A 105 -9.45 0.71 29.53
CA GLY A 105 -9.41 1.09 28.13
C GLY A 105 -9.13 -0.12 27.20
N GLY A 106 -8.15 -0.95 27.57
CA GLY A 106 -7.80 -2.16 26.83
C GLY A 106 -8.95 -3.16 26.73
N VAL A 107 -9.71 -3.39 27.81
CA VAL A 107 -10.91 -4.25 27.80
C VAL A 107 -11.97 -3.69 26.87
N ILE A 108 -12.27 -2.39 26.93
CA ILE A 108 -13.28 -1.75 26.07
C ILE A 108 -12.87 -1.88 24.60
N VAL A 109 -11.61 -1.60 24.27
CA VAL A 109 -11.09 -1.73 22.90
C VAL A 109 -11.13 -3.19 22.42
N GLY A 110 -10.80 -4.15 23.29
CA GLY A 110 -10.90 -5.58 23.00
C GLY A 110 -12.33 -6.01 22.66
N ILE A 111 -13.32 -5.55 23.43
CA ILE A 111 -14.75 -5.78 23.16
C ILE A 111 -15.15 -5.16 21.80
N MET A 112 -14.76 -3.91 21.55
CA MET A 112 -15.04 -3.23 20.28
C MET A 112 -14.40 -3.95 19.09
N ALA A 113 -13.19 -4.48 19.26
CA ALA A 113 -12.50 -5.23 18.20
C ALA A 113 -13.18 -6.58 17.91
N LYS A 114 -13.62 -7.30 18.93
CA LYS A 114 -14.25 -8.62 18.80
C LYS A 114 -15.67 -8.54 18.25
N TYR A 115 -16.49 -7.65 18.79
CA TYR A 115 -17.92 -7.56 18.44
C TYR A 115 -18.24 -6.49 17.40
N GLY A 116 -17.40 -5.46 17.26
CA GLY A 116 -17.59 -4.39 16.30
C GLY A 116 -16.90 -4.64 14.96
N SER A 117 -15.57 -4.56 14.94
CA SER A 117 -14.76 -4.80 13.73
C SER A 117 -13.30 -5.08 14.10
N SER A 118 -12.75 -6.19 13.64
CA SER A 118 -11.32 -6.52 13.80
C SER A 118 -10.39 -5.53 13.08
N LYS A 119 -10.90 -4.78 12.10
CA LYS A 119 -10.14 -3.75 11.34
C LYS A 119 -9.79 -2.50 12.17
N ILE A 120 -10.26 -2.39 13.42
CA ILE A 120 -9.86 -1.30 14.32
C ILE A 120 -8.55 -1.59 15.08
N LYS A 121 -8.07 -2.84 15.10
CA LYS A 121 -6.80 -3.22 15.72
C LYS A 121 -5.60 -2.57 15.01
N GLY A 122 -4.53 -2.31 15.76
CA GLY A 122 -3.28 -1.79 15.22
C GLY A 122 -3.31 -0.30 14.87
N HIS A 123 -2.33 0.15 14.10
CA HIS A 123 -2.11 1.57 13.87
C HIS A 123 -2.85 2.19 12.66
N GLY A 124 -3.57 1.39 11.87
CA GLY A 124 -4.54 1.86 10.88
C GLY A 124 -4.00 2.12 9.46
N ILE A 125 -2.71 2.38 9.29
CA ILE A 125 -2.12 2.64 7.97
C ILE A 125 -2.09 1.37 7.10
N PRO A 126 -1.65 0.19 7.58
CA PRO A 126 -1.69 -1.04 6.79
C PRO A 126 -3.09 -1.43 6.35
N GLU A 127 -4.11 -1.17 7.17
CA GLU A 127 -5.51 -1.44 6.84
C GLU A 127 -6.01 -0.52 5.71
N ALA A 128 -5.55 0.75 5.68
CA ALA A 128 -5.82 1.67 4.57
C ALA A 128 -5.10 1.22 3.30
N MET A 129 -3.83 0.79 3.40
CA MET A 129 -3.06 0.23 2.29
C MET A 129 -3.73 -1.04 1.72
N GLU A 130 -4.17 -1.96 2.58
CA GLU A 130 -4.91 -3.16 2.19
C GLU A 130 -6.19 -2.82 1.41
N ALA A 131 -6.95 -1.83 1.89
CA ALA A 131 -8.16 -1.38 1.20
C ALA A 131 -7.87 -0.87 -0.22
N VAL A 132 -6.77 -0.13 -0.40
CA VAL A 132 -6.33 0.37 -1.71
C VAL A 132 -5.92 -0.77 -2.64
N LEU A 133 -5.16 -1.73 -2.13
CA LEU A 133 -4.53 -2.78 -2.95
C LEU A 133 -5.49 -3.90 -3.35
N ILE A 134 -6.38 -4.34 -2.43
CA ILE A 134 -7.18 -5.55 -2.62
C ILE A 134 -8.67 -5.24 -2.74
N ASN A 135 -9.19 -4.32 -1.91
CA ASN A 135 -10.62 -4.13 -1.74
C ASN A 135 -11.20 -3.06 -2.69
N ARG A 136 -10.55 -2.77 -3.81
CA ARG A 136 -10.97 -1.70 -4.75
C ARG A 136 -11.24 -0.38 -4.03
N SER A 137 -10.43 -0.06 -3.01
CA SER A 137 -10.55 1.11 -2.14
C SER A 137 -11.89 1.22 -1.40
N ARG A 138 -12.52 0.09 -1.07
CA ARG A 138 -13.76 0.03 -0.27
C ARG A 138 -13.42 -0.24 1.19
N ILE A 139 -13.84 0.65 2.07
CA ILE A 139 -13.76 0.49 3.52
C ILE A 139 -15.18 0.41 4.07
N GLN A 140 -15.39 -0.48 5.04
CA GLN A 140 -16.70 -0.65 5.68
C GLN A 140 -17.08 0.59 6.50
N PRO A 141 -18.33 1.10 6.43
CA PRO A 141 -18.77 2.28 7.18
C PRO A 141 -18.55 2.18 8.69
N ARG A 142 -18.68 0.97 9.25
CA ARG A 142 -18.45 0.72 10.69
C ARG A 142 -17.04 1.10 11.14
N VAL A 143 -16.02 0.92 10.28
CA VAL A 143 -14.64 1.26 10.61
C VAL A 143 -14.45 2.77 10.75
N ALA A 144 -15.14 3.58 9.91
CA ALA A 144 -15.05 5.03 9.97
C ALA A 144 -15.51 5.61 11.33
N ILE A 145 -16.42 4.90 12.03
CA ILE A 145 -16.94 5.32 13.35
C ILE A 145 -16.17 4.64 14.48
N LEU A 146 -15.97 3.32 14.39
CA LEU A 146 -15.37 2.55 15.47
C LEU A 146 -13.88 2.86 15.66
N LYS A 147 -13.14 3.17 14.60
CA LYS A 147 -11.70 3.45 14.70
C LYS A 147 -11.40 4.70 15.51
N PRO A 148 -11.96 5.89 15.25
CA PRO A 148 -11.69 7.07 16.06
C PRO A 148 -12.16 6.91 17.50
N ILE A 149 -13.29 6.26 17.75
CA ILE A 149 -13.80 6.04 19.11
C ILE A 149 -12.87 5.09 19.89
N SER A 150 -12.49 3.96 19.30
CA SER A 150 -11.57 3.00 19.95
C SER A 150 -10.20 3.61 20.23
N ALA A 151 -9.69 4.43 19.32
CA ALA A 151 -8.43 5.13 19.49
C ALA A 151 -8.52 6.21 20.59
N ALA A 152 -9.63 6.98 20.64
CA ALA A 152 -9.85 7.96 21.69
C ALA A 152 -9.91 7.32 23.06
N ILE A 153 -10.59 6.16 23.19
CA ILE A 153 -10.63 5.39 24.44
C ILE A 153 -9.23 4.89 24.81
N ALA A 154 -8.51 4.27 23.88
CA ALA A 154 -7.17 3.77 24.14
C ALA A 154 -6.22 4.88 24.60
N ILE A 155 -6.21 6.02 23.90
CA ILE A 155 -5.34 7.16 24.20
C ILE A 155 -5.79 7.87 25.49
N GLY A 156 -7.10 8.14 25.62
CA GLY A 156 -7.68 8.85 26.75
C GLY A 156 -7.55 8.11 28.07
N THR A 157 -7.41 6.77 28.04
CA THR A 157 -7.08 5.94 29.21
C THR A 157 -5.58 5.76 29.43
N GLY A 158 -4.73 6.55 28.78
CA GLY A 158 -3.28 6.55 28.96
C GLY A 158 -2.49 5.75 27.93
N GLY A 159 -3.13 5.17 26.94
CA GLY A 159 -2.44 4.44 25.86
C GLY A 159 -1.33 5.28 25.21
N PRO A 160 -0.11 4.72 25.04
CA PRO A 160 1.07 5.45 24.59
C PRO A 160 1.03 5.66 23.05
N PHE A 161 -0.11 6.12 22.53
CA PHE A 161 -0.39 6.18 21.10
C PHE A 161 -0.62 7.61 20.63
N GLY A 162 -0.38 7.83 19.33
CA GLY A 162 -0.78 9.04 18.63
C GLY A 162 -2.17 8.91 18.01
N ALA A 163 -2.78 10.05 17.68
CA ALA A 163 -4.06 10.11 16.98
C ALA A 163 -3.93 9.87 15.47
N GLU A 164 -2.73 9.88 14.92
CA GLU A 164 -2.41 10.03 13.49
C GLU A 164 -2.85 8.82 12.66
N GLY A 165 -2.48 7.61 13.09
CA GLY A 165 -2.89 6.39 12.40
C GLY A 165 -4.40 6.23 12.33
N PRO A 166 -5.10 6.36 13.46
CA PRO A 166 -6.56 6.39 13.50
C PRO A 166 -7.18 7.44 12.59
N ILE A 167 -6.64 8.66 12.54
CA ILE A 167 -7.22 9.71 11.69
C ILE A 167 -6.95 9.49 10.20
N ILE A 168 -5.78 8.96 9.84
CA ILE A 168 -5.47 8.55 8.46
C ILE A 168 -6.46 7.48 7.99
N GLN A 169 -6.70 6.46 8.81
CA GLN A 169 -7.65 5.39 8.49
C GLN A 169 -9.09 5.91 8.45
N THR A 170 -9.49 6.77 9.39
CA THR A 170 -10.84 7.35 9.45
C THR A 170 -11.08 8.30 8.28
N GLY A 171 -10.14 9.21 8.00
CA GLY A 171 -10.21 10.09 6.85
C GLY A 171 -10.25 9.31 5.53
N GLY A 172 -9.39 8.30 5.39
CA GLY A 172 -9.42 7.38 4.24
C GLY A 172 -10.75 6.64 4.12
N ALA A 173 -11.34 6.19 5.24
CA ALA A 173 -12.65 5.56 5.24
C ALA A 173 -13.76 6.54 4.80
N MET A 174 -13.71 7.80 5.24
CA MET A 174 -14.64 8.84 4.77
C MET A 174 -14.50 9.10 3.28
N GLY A 175 -13.26 9.22 2.77
CA GLY A 175 -13.00 9.36 1.33
C GLY A 175 -13.53 8.17 0.52
N SER A 176 -13.32 6.95 1.03
CA SER A 176 -13.89 5.73 0.44
C SER A 176 -15.42 5.72 0.45
N LEU A 177 -16.07 6.14 1.54
CA LEU A 177 -17.52 6.18 1.68
C LEU A 177 -18.15 7.21 0.72
N VAL A 178 -17.58 8.41 0.62
CA VAL A 178 -17.99 9.42 -0.35
C VAL A 178 -17.90 8.85 -1.76
N GLY A 179 -16.80 8.19 -2.10
CA GLY A 179 -16.63 7.52 -3.38
C GLY A 179 -17.63 6.38 -3.63
N GLN A 180 -18.09 5.68 -2.60
CA GLN A 180 -19.12 4.65 -2.71
C GLN A 180 -20.52 5.24 -2.91
N ILE A 181 -20.86 6.32 -2.19
CA ILE A 181 -22.15 7.00 -2.29
C ILE A 181 -22.34 7.64 -3.68
N PHE A 182 -21.31 8.30 -4.20
CA PHE A 182 -21.35 8.98 -5.50
C PHE A 182 -21.00 8.07 -6.68
N HIS A 183 -20.97 6.75 -6.48
CA HIS A 183 -20.76 5.74 -7.53
C HIS A 183 -19.54 6.06 -8.41
N THR A 184 -18.40 6.32 -7.77
CA THR A 184 -17.15 6.59 -8.47
C THR A 184 -16.48 5.30 -8.93
N THR A 185 -15.62 5.41 -9.95
CA THR A 185 -14.78 4.30 -10.41
C THR A 185 -13.80 3.84 -9.31
N ALA A 186 -13.19 2.68 -9.49
CA ALA A 186 -12.19 2.18 -8.54
C ALA A 186 -10.97 3.12 -8.45
N SER A 187 -10.52 3.69 -9.57
CA SER A 187 -9.42 4.66 -9.63
C SER A 187 -9.78 5.99 -8.97
N GLU A 188 -10.97 6.54 -9.23
CA GLU A 188 -11.47 7.75 -8.56
C GLU A 188 -11.58 7.53 -7.05
N ARG A 189 -12.13 6.39 -6.61
CA ARG A 189 -12.28 6.06 -5.19
C ARG A 189 -10.92 5.85 -4.50
N LYS A 190 -9.92 5.29 -5.20
CA LYS A 190 -8.53 5.21 -4.70
C LYS A 190 -8.00 6.60 -4.36
N VAL A 191 -8.19 7.56 -5.26
CA VAL A 191 -7.77 8.95 -5.06
C VAL A 191 -8.56 9.60 -3.91
N LEU A 192 -9.89 9.42 -3.83
CA LEU A 192 -10.71 9.98 -2.75
C LEU A 192 -10.35 9.41 -1.37
N LEU A 193 -10.04 8.10 -1.28
CA LEU A 193 -9.52 7.49 -0.05
C LEU A 193 -8.21 8.16 0.38
N ALA A 194 -7.27 8.33 -0.56
CA ALA A 194 -6.00 9.00 -0.30
C ALA A 194 -6.20 10.47 0.09
N CYS A 195 -7.16 11.19 -0.52
CA CYS A 195 -7.54 12.56 -0.14
C CYS A 195 -8.00 12.64 1.31
N GLY A 196 -8.85 11.70 1.74
CA GLY A 196 -9.30 11.64 3.13
C GLY A 196 -8.17 11.35 4.11
N ALA A 197 -7.25 10.45 3.77
CA ALA A 197 -6.09 10.14 4.58
C ALA A 197 -5.12 11.33 4.69
N ALA A 198 -4.80 12.00 3.57
CA ALA A 198 -3.99 13.21 3.53
C ALA A 198 -4.61 14.33 4.37
N ALA A 199 -5.92 14.56 4.19
CA ALA A 199 -6.67 15.56 4.94
C ALA A 199 -6.66 15.29 6.44
N GLY A 200 -6.83 14.03 6.85
CA GLY A 200 -6.75 13.64 8.27
C GLY A 200 -5.38 13.96 8.89
N MET A 201 -4.29 13.61 8.19
CA MET A 201 -2.92 13.92 8.62
C MET A 201 -2.69 15.43 8.72
N SER A 202 -3.06 16.15 7.68
CA SER A 202 -2.87 17.61 7.59
C SER A 202 -3.67 18.36 8.67
N ALA A 203 -4.89 17.92 8.95
CA ALA A 203 -5.73 18.49 9.99
C ALA A 203 -5.21 18.23 11.41
N THR A 204 -4.51 17.12 11.62
CA THR A 204 -3.97 16.78 12.95
C THR A 204 -2.73 17.61 13.29
N PHE A 205 -1.83 17.79 12.33
CA PHE A 205 -0.51 18.37 12.57
C PHE A 205 -0.27 19.76 11.98
N ASN A 206 -1.24 20.31 11.25
CA ASN A 206 -1.02 21.54 10.48
C ASN A 206 0.10 21.39 9.43
N THR A 207 0.15 20.22 8.74
CA THR A 207 1.20 19.83 7.79
C THR A 207 0.60 19.48 6.43
N PRO A 208 0.18 20.46 5.63
CA PRO A 208 -0.50 20.22 4.36
C PRO A 208 0.39 19.52 3.32
N ILE A 209 1.66 19.86 3.21
CA ILE A 209 2.56 19.29 2.20
C ILE A 209 2.89 17.85 2.58
N ALA A 210 3.30 17.61 3.82
CA ALA A 210 3.64 16.27 4.29
C ALA A 210 2.45 15.31 4.19
N GLY A 211 1.22 15.77 4.47
CA GLY A 211 0.01 14.96 4.31
C GLY A 211 -0.22 14.50 2.87
N VAL A 212 0.00 15.39 1.88
CA VAL A 212 -0.08 15.04 0.45
C VAL A 212 0.98 14.02 0.07
N ILE A 213 2.25 14.30 0.42
CA ILE A 213 3.37 13.41 0.08
C ILE A 213 3.21 12.03 0.73
N LEU A 214 2.79 11.97 2.00
CA LEU A 214 2.54 10.73 2.71
C LEU A 214 1.48 9.87 2.02
N ALA A 215 0.38 10.50 1.56
CA ALA A 215 -0.66 9.79 0.85
C ALA A 215 -0.17 9.24 -0.52
N ILE A 216 0.76 9.95 -1.18
CA ILE A 216 1.41 9.49 -2.40
C ILE A 216 2.33 8.31 -2.10
N GLU A 217 3.23 8.42 -1.11
CA GLU A 217 4.23 7.40 -0.79
C GLU A 217 3.63 6.13 -0.19
N LEU A 218 2.61 6.25 0.69
CA LEU A 218 2.08 5.09 1.43
C LEU A 218 0.77 4.53 0.88
N LEU A 219 -0.01 5.29 0.11
CA LEU A 219 -1.34 4.84 -0.31
C LEU A 219 -1.50 4.75 -1.82
N LEU A 220 -1.06 5.76 -2.56
CA LEU A 220 -1.25 5.79 -4.01
C LEU A 220 -0.16 5.03 -4.75
N PHE A 221 1.09 5.10 -4.29
CA PHE A 221 2.28 4.58 -4.96
C PHE A 221 2.43 5.12 -6.40
N GLU A 222 1.83 6.27 -6.70
CA GLU A 222 1.92 6.94 -7.99
C GLU A 222 1.90 8.46 -7.83
N PHE A 223 2.68 9.16 -8.65
CA PHE A 223 2.69 10.62 -8.75
C PHE A 223 2.11 11.04 -10.10
N LYS A 224 0.79 11.33 -10.13
CA LYS A 224 0.08 11.75 -11.34
C LYS A 224 -0.75 12.99 -11.05
N SER A 225 -0.84 13.93 -12.01
CA SER A 225 -1.61 15.17 -11.85
C SER A 225 -3.07 14.92 -11.46
N ARG A 226 -3.68 13.86 -11.97
CA ARG A 226 -5.06 13.45 -11.67
C ARG A 226 -5.29 13.10 -10.19
N SER A 227 -4.24 12.63 -9.50
CA SER A 227 -4.27 12.28 -8.08
C SER A 227 -3.77 13.45 -7.23
N PHE A 228 -2.76 14.18 -7.69
CA PHE A 228 -2.10 15.26 -6.95
C PHE A 228 -3.04 16.44 -6.70
N ILE A 229 -3.78 16.91 -7.71
CA ILE A 229 -4.67 18.08 -7.60
C ILE A 229 -5.76 17.87 -6.53
N PRO A 230 -6.55 16.77 -6.53
CA PRO A 230 -7.53 16.50 -5.47
C PRO A 230 -6.90 16.36 -4.08
N LEU A 231 -5.70 15.74 -3.98
CA LEU A 231 -4.98 15.61 -2.72
C LEU A 231 -4.62 16.96 -2.11
N VAL A 232 -4.05 17.86 -2.91
CA VAL A 232 -3.69 19.21 -2.46
C VAL A 232 -4.93 19.97 -1.98
N ILE A 233 -6.04 19.91 -2.74
CA ILE A 233 -7.30 20.58 -2.37
C ILE A 233 -7.80 20.05 -1.01
N ALA A 234 -7.86 18.73 -0.83
CA ALA A 234 -8.35 18.13 0.41
C ALA A 234 -7.48 18.48 1.61
N SER A 235 -6.16 18.37 1.43
CA SER A 235 -5.16 18.68 2.47
C SER A 235 -5.19 20.15 2.89
N THR A 236 -5.25 21.07 1.93
CA THR A 236 -5.31 22.52 2.19
C THR A 236 -6.56 22.91 2.94
N LEU A 237 -7.74 22.41 2.51
CA LEU A 237 -8.99 22.71 3.20
C LEU A 237 -9.05 22.11 4.59
N ALA A 238 -8.52 20.91 4.80
CA ALA A 238 -8.41 20.31 6.12
C ALA A 238 -7.50 21.12 7.05
N THR A 239 -6.38 21.62 6.52
CA THR A 239 -5.48 22.53 7.25
C THR A 239 -6.16 23.87 7.57
N ALA A 240 -6.97 24.42 6.66
CA ALA A 240 -7.74 25.63 6.92
C ALA A 240 -8.73 25.44 8.10
N VAL A 241 -9.38 24.28 8.18
CA VAL A 241 -10.24 23.92 9.33
C VAL A 241 -9.41 23.83 10.61
N HIS A 242 -8.20 23.19 10.56
CA HIS A 242 -7.29 23.14 11.71
C HIS A 242 -6.94 24.55 12.20
N ILE A 243 -6.50 25.43 11.31
CA ILE A 243 -6.11 26.81 11.65
C ILE A 243 -7.26 27.56 12.30
N GLN A 244 -8.49 27.41 11.79
CA GLN A 244 -9.68 28.06 12.33
C GLN A 244 -10.05 27.55 13.73
N LEU A 245 -9.89 26.25 14.02
CA LEU A 245 -10.38 25.63 15.24
C LEU A 245 -9.30 25.44 16.31
N LEU A 246 -8.04 25.25 15.93
CA LEU A 246 -6.92 24.95 16.82
C LEU A 246 -5.80 26.00 16.78
N GLY A 247 -5.80 26.91 15.79
CA GLY A 247 -4.80 27.96 15.66
C GLY A 247 -3.77 27.71 14.56
N ALA A 248 -3.07 28.79 14.15
CA ALA A 248 -2.14 28.78 13.02
C ALA A 248 -0.68 28.45 13.39
N GLY A 249 -0.37 28.20 14.66
CA GLY A 249 0.99 27.93 15.13
C GLY A 249 1.57 26.60 14.59
N PRO A 250 2.91 26.43 14.65
CA PRO A 250 3.52 25.13 14.44
C PRO A 250 3.08 24.20 15.55
N MET A 251 3.06 22.87 15.26
CA MET A 251 2.71 21.86 16.28
C MET A 251 3.67 21.87 17.46
N PHE A 252 4.96 22.06 17.18
CA PHE A 252 6.00 22.22 18.18
C PHE A 252 6.68 23.57 18.00
N SER A 253 6.44 24.47 18.94
CA SER A 253 7.20 25.73 18.99
C SER A 253 8.60 25.44 19.52
N VAL A 254 9.59 25.60 18.65
CA VAL A 254 11.01 25.44 19.01
C VAL A 254 11.68 26.80 18.99
N THR A 255 12.59 27.01 19.96
CA THR A 255 13.52 28.14 19.87
C THR A 255 14.45 27.93 18.68
N ALA A 256 14.86 29.00 17.99
CA ALA A 256 15.76 28.89 16.84
C ALA A 256 16.95 27.98 17.16
N MET A 257 17.07 26.89 16.38
CA MET A 257 18.09 25.87 16.60
C MET A 257 19.30 26.13 15.72
N ASP A 258 20.49 26.03 16.30
CA ASP A 258 21.71 25.93 15.50
C ASP A 258 22.00 24.46 15.17
N PHE A 259 21.91 24.10 13.89
CA PHE A 259 22.24 22.76 13.41
C PHE A 259 23.73 22.51 13.24
N GLY A 260 24.59 23.53 13.51
CA GLY A 260 26.05 23.42 13.54
C GLY A 260 26.68 23.07 12.18
N ILE A 261 26.03 23.38 11.07
CA ILE A 261 26.55 23.07 9.73
C ILE A 261 27.60 24.14 9.34
N PRO A 262 28.76 23.73 8.78
CA PRO A 262 29.15 22.36 8.37
C PRO A 262 29.83 21.49 9.44
N ARG A 263 30.15 22.01 10.61
CA ARG A 263 30.96 21.33 11.65
C ARG A 263 30.29 20.05 12.17
N ALA A 264 28.94 20.01 12.27
CA ALA A 264 28.19 18.89 12.78
C ALA A 264 27.94 17.76 11.74
N LEU A 265 28.27 17.97 10.45
CA LEU A 265 28.01 16.98 9.39
C LEU A 265 28.56 15.58 9.69
N PRO A 266 29.79 15.37 10.19
CA PRO A 266 30.28 14.03 10.52
C PRO A 266 29.42 13.33 11.58
N PHE A 267 28.89 14.07 12.55
CA PHE A 267 28.02 13.52 13.59
C PHE A 267 26.63 13.18 13.05
N TYR A 268 26.11 13.92 12.07
CA TYR A 268 24.87 13.58 11.37
C TYR A 268 25.01 12.29 10.55
N LEU A 269 26.17 12.01 9.94
CA LEU A 269 26.42 10.73 9.26
C LEU A 269 26.30 9.55 10.24
N VAL A 270 26.94 9.66 11.41
CA VAL A 270 26.86 8.63 12.47
C VAL A 270 25.43 8.51 12.99
N LEU A 271 24.76 9.65 13.24
CA LEU A 271 23.35 9.66 13.67
C LEU A 271 22.46 8.92 12.66
N GLY A 272 22.69 9.07 11.35
CA GLY A 272 21.93 8.37 10.31
C GLY A 272 22.02 6.86 10.44
N VAL A 273 23.23 6.33 10.69
CA VAL A 273 23.42 4.90 10.94
C VAL A 273 22.69 4.45 12.21
N VAL A 274 22.82 5.20 13.30
CA VAL A 274 22.12 4.90 14.57
C VAL A 274 20.61 4.93 14.39
N CYS A 275 20.06 5.91 13.69
CA CYS A 275 18.63 6.00 13.39
C CYS A 275 18.13 4.83 12.53
N GLY A 276 18.89 4.42 11.50
CA GLY A 276 18.57 3.27 10.67
C GLY A 276 18.52 1.96 11.47
N LEU A 277 19.52 1.74 12.34
CA LEU A 277 19.54 0.58 13.25
C LEU A 277 18.37 0.62 14.25
N ALA A 278 18.04 1.78 14.79
CA ALA A 278 16.90 1.97 15.69
C ALA A 278 15.57 1.67 14.98
N ALA A 279 15.40 2.12 13.74
CA ALA A 279 14.21 1.85 12.93
C ALA A 279 14.00 0.34 12.69
N VAL A 280 15.07 -0.37 12.34
CA VAL A 280 15.06 -1.83 12.16
C VAL A 280 14.78 -2.55 13.47
N GLY A 281 15.47 -2.16 14.55
CA GLY A 281 15.31 -2.75 15.88
C GLY A 281 13.87 -2.59 16.37
N PHE A 282 13.29 -1.39 16.24
CA PHE A 282 11.91 -1.11 16.63
C PHE A 282 10.91 -1.94 15.82
N SER A 283 11.06 -1.98 14.50
CA SER A 283 10.17 -2.76 13.63
C SER A 283 10.19 -4.25 13.96
N LYS A 284 11.38 -4.84 14.13
CA LYS A 284 11.52 -6.25 14.51
C LYS A 284 10.95 -6.54 15.91
N LEU A 285 11.19 -5.64 16.87
CA LEU A 285 10.70 -5.80 18.23
C LEU A 285 9.17 -5.74 18.29
N LEU A 286 8.53 -4.84 17.52
CA LEU A 286 7.09 -4.73 17.45
C LEU A 286 6.46 -6.04 16.93
N TYR A 287 6.95 -6.55 15.79
CA TYR A 287 6.40 -7.78 15.21
C TYR A 287 6.72 -9.02 16.04
N TRP A 288 7.90 -9.08 16.68
CA TRP A 288 8.21 -10.12 17.62
C TRP A 288 7.25 -10.13 18.81
N THR A 289 6.89 -8.95 19.33
CA THR A 289 5.92 -8.82 20.44
C THR A 289 4.51 -9.24 19.97
N GLU A 290 4.09 -8.87 18.76
CA GLU A 290 2.81 -9.31 18.17
C GLU A 290 2.78 -10.85 18.10
N ASP A 291 3.86 -11.49 17.61
CA ASP A 291 4.00 -12.95 17.55
C ASP A 291 3.94 -13.62 18.94
N GLN A 292 4.42 -12.94 20.02
CA GLN A 292 4.28 -13.48 21.37
C GLN A 292 2.86 -13.40 21.89
N PHE A 293 2.12 -12.32 21.59
CA PHE A 293 0.70 -12.23 21.96
C PHE A 293 -0.16 -13.28 21.25
N GLU A 294 0.13 -13.59 19.98
CA GLU A 294 -0.57 -14.65 19.24
C GLU A 294 -0.39 -16.05 19.84
N LYS A 295 0.70 -16.29 20.59
CA LYS A 295 0.96 -17.57 21.27
C LYS A 295 0.29 -17.71 22.63
N LEU A 296 -0.32 -16.63 23.16
CA LEU A 296 -0.96 -16.68 24.47
C LEU A 296 -2.21 -17.57 24.43
N PRO A 297 -2.39 -18.46 25.42
CA PRO A 297 -3.55 -19.36 25.49
C PRO A 297 -4.81 -18.66 26.02
N VAL A 298 -5.04 -17.39 25.62
CA VAL A 298 -6.16 -16.56 26.01
C VAL A 298 -6.82 -15.95 24.78
N ASP A 299 -8.13 -15.70 24.90
CA ASP A 299 -8.89 -15.09 23.80
C ASP A 299 -8.32 -13.70 23.44
N GLU A 300 -8.27 -13.40 22.14
CA GLU A 300 -7.77 -12.14 21.58
C GLU A 300 -8.41 -10.87 22.21
N LEU A 301 -9.61 -10.99 22.80
CA LEU A 301 -10.28 -9.90 23.48
C LEU A 301 -9.45 -9.37 24.67
N TRP A 302 -8.70 -10.25 25.34
CA TRP A 302 -7.94 -9.91 26.52
C TRP A 302 -6.53 -9.39 26.22
N TRP A 303 -6.01 -9.59 25.01
CA TRP A 303 -4.67 -9.13 24.67
C TRP A 303 -4.44 -7.64 24.90
N PRO A 304 -5.36 -6.73 24.47
CA PRO A 304 -5.21 -5.31 24.76
C PRO A 304 -5.17 -4.98 26.25
N ALA A 305 -5.93 -5.71 27.08
CA ALA A 305 -5.93 -5.51 28.53
C ALA A 305 -4.61 -5.97 29.17
N ILE A 306 -4.03 -7.07 28.71
CA ILE A 306 -2.72 -7.57 29.17
C ILE A 306 -1.62 -6.58 28.79
N GLY A 307 -1.60 -6.10 27.55
CA GLY A 307 -0.66 -5.06 27.10
C GLY A 307 -0.80 -3.77 27.89
N ALA A 308 -2.04 -3.38 28.18
CA ALA A 308 -2.37 -2.20 28.96
C ALA A 308 -1.95 -2.31 30.45
N LEU A 309 -1.92 -3.52 31.02
CA LEU A 309 -1.38 -3.73 32.36
C LEU A 309 0.12 -3.43 32.40
N GLY A 310 0.88 -3.92 31.41
CA GLY A 310 2.30 -3.59 31.26
C GLY A 310 2.53 -2.08 31.12
N LEU A 311 1.69 -1.41 30.31
CA LEU A 311 1.70 0.04 30.17
C LEU A 311 1.40 0.74 31.51
N GLY A 312 0.38 0.31 32.25
CA GLY A 312 0.01 0.91 33.52
C GLY A 312 1.17 0.84 34.54
N ILE A 313 1.88 -0.28 34.61
CA ILE A 313 3.06 -0.45 35.45
C ILE A 313 4.17 0.53 35.02
N ILE A 314 4.49 0.60 33.73
CA ILE A 314 5.49 1.53 33.21
C ILE A 314 5.08 2.98 33.49
N GLY A 315 3.81 3.32 33.27
CA GLY A 315 3.25 4.65 33.47
C GLY A 315 3.24 5.09 34.95
N TYR A 316 3.15 4.15 35.88
CA TYR A 316 3.29 4.44 37.32
C TYR A 316 4.70 4.95 37.65
N PHE A 317 5.75 4.33 37.10
CA PHE A 317 7.14 4.75 37.34
C PHE A 317 7.57 5.94 36.45
N VAL A 318 7.03 6.03 35.23
CA VAL A 318 7.38 7.05 34.24
C VAL A 318 6.10 7.68 33.67
N PRO A 319 5.43 8.60 34.37
CA PRO A 319 4.15 9.17 33.93
C PRO A 319 4.19 9.86 32.54
N ARG A 320 5.37 10.35 32.09
CA ARG A 320 5.58 10.95 30.77
C ARG A 320 5.33 9.99 29.58
N VAL A 321 5.20 8.68 29.86
CA VAL A 321 4.91 7.66 28.84
C VAL A 321 3.42 7.61 28.50
N LEU A 322 2.55 8.00 29.45
CA LEU A 322 1.10 7.93 29.28
C LEU A 322 0.58 8.92 28.23
N GLY A 323 -0.41 8.48 27.47
CA GLY A 323 -1.07 9.26 26.43
C GLY A 323 -0.15 9.59 25.23
N VAL A 324 -0.51 10.60 24.45
CA VAL A 324 0.21 10.99 23.23
C VAL A 324 1.61 11.49 23.54
N GLY A 325 1.76 12.43 24.51
CA GLY A 325 3.02 12.96 24.98
C GLY A 325 3.60 14.11 24.15
N TYR A 326 2.76 14.91 23.50
CA TYR A 326 3.21 16.08 22.72
C TYR A 326 4.01 17.09 23.57
N ASP A 327 3.61 17.29 24.82
CA ASP A 327 4.32 18.11 25.80
C ASP A 327 5.75 17.60 26.07
N THR A 328 5.91 16.28 26.20
CA THR A 328 7.23 15.67 26.37
C THR A 328 8.09 15.77 25.12
N ILE A 329 7.49 15.63 23.91
CA ILE A 329 8.21 15.87 22.65
C ILE A 329 8.70 17.32 22.59
N SER A 330 7.84 18.29 22.96
CA SER A 330 8.23 19.70 23.02
C SER A 330 9.38 19.95 24.01
N ASP A 331 9.32 19.32 25.21
CA ASP A 331 10.41 19.40 26.20
C ASP A 331 11.73 18.85 25.63
N ILE A 332 11.69 17.76 24.85
CA ILE A 332 12.88 17.15 24.23
C ILE A 332 13.46 18.06 23.15
N LEU A 333 12.61 18.58 22.26
CA LEU A 333 13.05 19.47 21.17
C LEU A 333 13.65 20.78 21.68
N ASN A 334 13.15 21.28 22.81
CA ASN A 334 13.69 22.48 23.47
C ASN A 334 14.84 22.17 24.47
N ALA A 335 15.35 20.94 24.48
CA ALA A 335 16.45 20.48 25.35
C ALA A 335 16.19 20.69 26.87
N ASN A 336 14.94 20.64 27.29
CA ASN A 336 14.53 20.87 28.69
C ASN A 336 14.70 19.63 29.61
N LEU A 337 15.20 18.50 29.08
CA LEU A 337 15.34 17.25 29.82
C LEU A 337 16.82 16.90 30.05
N ALA A 338 17.13 16.52 31.28
CA ALA A 338 18.46 16.01 31.62
C ALA A 338 18.70 14.63 30.96
N LEU A 339 19.96 14.32 30.65
CA LEU A 339 20.37 13.09 29.94
C LEU A 339 19.78 11.81 30.58
N LYS A 340 19.82 11.68 31.91
CA LYS A 340 19.29 10.51 32.62
C LYS A 340 17.78 10.31 32.37
N LEU A 341 17.01 11.41 32.49
CA LEU A 341 15.56 11.35 32.26
C LEU A 341 15.24 11.09 30.79
N LEU A 342 16.05 11.65 29.87
CA LEU A 342 15.90 11.48 28.43
C LEU A 342 16.08 10.00 28.04
N ILE A 343 17.08 9.30 28.61
CA ILE A 343 17.29 7.85 28.40
C ILE A 343 16.11 7.05 28.93
N VAL A 344 15.62 7.38 30.13
CA VAL A 344 14.49 6.68 30.74
C VAL A 344 13.23 6.85 29.89
N VAL A 345 12.92 8.07 29.43
CA VAL A 345 11.75 8.34 28.58
C VAL A 345 11.88 7.63 27.23
N MET A 346 13.06 7.64 26.62
CA MET A 346 13.35 6.95 25.36
C MET A 346 12.99 5.46 25.44
N LEU A 347 13.53 4.76 26.42
CA LEU A 347 13.34 3.32 26.58
C LEU A 347 11.91 2.99 27.04
N ALA A 348 11.41 3.71 28.05
CA ALA A 348 10.09 3.45 28.60
C ALA A 348 8.97 3.67 27.56
N LYS A 349 9.05 4.75 26.74
CA LYS A 349 8.05 5.01 25.68
C LYS A 349 8.13 3.95 24.59
N ALA A 350 9.34 3.58 24.16
CA ALA A 350 9.53 2.53 23.14
C ALA A 350 8.95 1.18 23.61
N ILE A 351 9.28 0.75 24.83
CA ILE A 351 8.78 -0.51 25.41
C ILE A 351 7.26 -0.47 25.59
N ALA A 352 6.72 0.62 26.14
CA ALA A 352 5.28 0.78 26.32
C ALA A 352 4.52 0.73 24.99
N LEU A 353 5.04 1.39 23.95
CA LEU A 353 4.45 1.37 22.61
C LEU A 353 4.45 -0.06 22.04
N VAL A 354 5.59 -0.74 22.08
CA VAL A 354 5.75 -2.09 21.52
C VAL A 354 4.79 -3.08 22.21
N ILE A 355 4.71 -3.07 23.54
CA ILE A 355 3.80 -3.95 24.30
C ILE A 355 2.34 -3.62 23.99
N SER A 356 1.98 -2.34 24.03
CA SER A 356 0.58 -1.93 23.84
C SER A 356 0.11 -2.12 22.40
N LEU A 357 0.93 -1.81 21.39
CA LEU A 357 0.55 -1.98 20.00
C LEU A 357 0.61 -3.45 19.57
N GLY A 358 1.64 -4.20 20.02
CA GLY A 358 1.78 -5.62 19.78
C GLY A 358 0.64 -6.46 20.39
N SER A 359 -0.02 -5.97 21.45
CA SER A 359 -1.24 -6.58 22.01
C SER A 359 -2.49 -6.40 21.14
N GLY A 360 -2.39 -5.73 19.97
CA GLY A 360 -3.52 -5.49 19.08
C GLY A 360 -4.46 -4.36 19.51
N THR A 361 -4.02 -3.47 20.38
CA THR A 361 -4.79 -2.27 20.78
C THR A 361 -4.92 -1.30 19.58
N SER A 362 -5.94 -0.45 19.61
CA SER A 362 -6.20 0.58 18.59
C SER A 362 -5.44 1.87 18.92
N GLY A 363 -4.48 2.28 18.09
CA GLY A 363 -3.74 3.53 18.32
C GLY A 363 -2.66 3.80 17.27
N GLY A 364 -2.25 5.05 17.08
CA GLY A 364 -1.21 5.46 16.14
C GLY A 364 0.18 5.27 16.71
N LEU A 365 1.13 4.90 15.83
CA LEU A 365 2.52 4.67 16.25
C LEU A 365 3.44 5.89 16.03
N LEU A 366 2.98 6.94 15.32
CA LEU A 366 3.81 8.06 14.89
C LEU A 366 4.33 8.88 16.10
N ALA A 367 3.45 9.49 16.89
CA ALA A 367 3.84 10.34 18.02
C ALA A 367 4.74 9.63 19.05
N PRO A 368 4.43 8.37 19.47
CA PRO A 368 5.32 7.69 20.41
C PRO A 368 6.67 7.29 19.82
N MET A 369 6.74 6.95 18.54
CA MET A 369 8.03 6.76 17.87
C MET A 369 8.80 8.08 17.78
N PHE A 370 8.13 9.18 17.50
CA PHE A 370 8.74 10.50 17.50
C PHE A 370 9.33 10.85 18.87
N MET A 371 8.62 10.60 19.94
CA MET A 371 9.13 10.83 21.29
C MET A 371 10.41 10.02 21.55
N SER A 372 10.37 8.72 21.23
CA SER A 372 11.52 7.83 21.48
C SER A 372 12.71 8.17 20.59
N SER A 373 12.48 8.50 19.32
CA SER A 373 13.54 8.84 18.38
C SER A 373 14.10 10.25 18.58
N ALA A 374 13.26 11.23 18.95
CA ALA A 374 13.74 12.54 19.37
C ALA A 374 14.63 12.42 20.62
N ALA A 375 14.21 11.60 21.61
CA ALA A 375 15.05 11.33 22.77
C ALA A 375 16.37 10.65 22.39
N LEU A 376 16.38 9.73 21.43
CA LEU A 376 17.59 9.10 20.90
C LEU A 376 18.57 10.15 20.32
N GLY A 377 18.07 11.07 19.49
CA GLY A 377 18.88 12.15 18.92
C GLY A 377 19.44 13.10 20.00
N GLY A 378 18.63 13.44 21.00
CA GLY A 378 19.06 14.24 22.14
C GLY A 378 20.13 13.54 23.00
N VAL A 379 19.95 12.23 23.28
CA VAL A 379 20.95 11.40 23.98
C VAL A 379 22.24 11.32 23.19
N PHE A 380 22.16 11.13 21.87
CA PHE A 380 23.32 11.11 21.00
C PHE A 380 24.12 12.42 21.09
N ALA A 381 23.46 13.55 20.92
CA ALA A 381 24.15 14.86 20.96
C ALA A 381 24.75 15.16 22.33
N MET A 382 24.01 14.89 23.42
CA MET A 382 24.53 15.07 24.78
C MET A 382 25.70 14.13 25.07
N GLY A 383 25.64 12.88 24.62
CA GLY A 383 26.73 11.91 24.75
C GLY A 383 27.99 12.32 23.98
N VAL A 384 27.83 12.77 22.73
CA VAL A 384 28.94 13.31 21.95
C VAL A 384 29.58 14.52 22.63
N ASN A 385 28.78 15.47 23.16
CA ASN A 385 29.29 16.65 23.84
C ASN A 385 30.08 16.30 25.11
N GLN A 386 29.77 15.16 25.79
CA GLN A 386 30.58 14.70 26.92
C GLN A 386 31.96 14.17 26.50
N VAL A 387 32.04 13.50 25.34
CA VAL A 387 33.29 12.93 24.82
C VAL A 387 34.09 14.00 24.03
N PHE A 388 33.39 14.83 23.28
CA PHE A 388 33.95 15.89 22.44
C PHE A 388 33.32 17.26 22.78
N PRO A 389 33.73 17.91 23.88
CA PRO A 389 33.16 19.19 24.30
C PRO A 389 33.25 20.31 23.25
N ALA A 390 34.26 20.25 22.37
CA ALA A 390 34.43 21.19 21.28
C ALA A 390 33.38 21.08 20.17
N ALA A 391 32.63 19.97 20.10
CA ALA A 391 31.59 19.77 19.07
C ALA A 391 30.38 20.68 19.29
N GLN A 392 30.05 21.01 20.55
CA GLN A 392 28.95 21.90 20.96
C GLN A 392 27.63 21.63 20.20
N LEU A 393 27.27 20.35 20.08
CA LEU A 393 26.06 19.93 19.36
C LEU A 393 24.80 20.39 20.11
N ALA A 394 23.81 20.94 19.40
CA ALA A 394 22.51 21.32 19.95
C ALA A 394 21.61 20.08 20.11
N PRO A 395 21.26 19.62 21.34
CA PRO A 395 20.50 18.38 21.53
C PRO A 395 19.12 18.41 20.86
N GLY A 396 18.45 19.58 20.84
CA GLY A 396 17.15 19.76 20.19
C GLY A 396 17.22 19.60 18.66
N ALA A 397 18.30 20.09 18.02
CA ALA A 397 18.50 19.94 16.58
C ALA A 397 18.68 18.46 16.20
N PHE A 398 19.51 17.73 16.94
CA PHE A 398 19.70 16.29 16.75
C PHE A 398 18.44 15.48 17.07
N ALA A 399 17.66 15.90 18.07
CA ALA A 399 16.37 15.32 18.41
C ALA A 399 15.37 15.44 17.25
N LEU A 400 15.23 16.62 16.65
CA LEU A 400 14.35 16.85 15.49
C LEU A 400 14.74 15.98 14.30
N VAL A 401 16.03 15.94 13.99
CA VAL A 401 16.56 15.18 12.86
C VAL A 401 16.35 13.66 13.06
N ALA A 402 16.65 13.14 14.26
CA ALA A 402 16.44 11.74 14.58
C ALA A 402 14.95 11.34 14.55
N MET A 403 14.06 12.26 14.97
CA MET A 403 12.61 12.07 14.94
C MET A 403 12.11 11.77 13.52
N GLY A 404 12.50 12.57 12.54
CA GLY A 404 12.17 12.35 11.13
C GLY A 404 12.83 11.10 10.55
N ALA A 405 14.11 10.88 10.87
CA ALA A 405 14.92 9.82 10.27
C ALA A 405 14.49 8.39 10.70
N VAL A 406 14.23 8.17 11.99
CA VAL A 406 13.84 6.84 12.47
C VAL A 406 12.48 6.43 11.89
N PHE A 407 11.50 7.34 11.89
CA PHE A 407 10.19 7.00 11.38
C PHE A 407 10.18 6.91 9.85
N GLY A 408 10.85 7.81 9.15
CA GLY A 408 11.02 7.76 7.69
C GLY A 408 11.59 6.42 7.24
N ALA A 409 12.70 5.98 7.87
CA ALA A 409 13.34 4.70 7.59
C ALA A 409 12.46 3.48 7.96
N ALA A 410 11.75 3.53 9.10
CA ALA A 410 10.87 2.44 9.52
C ALA A 410 9.66 2.28 8.57
N SER A 411 9.09 3.39 8.09
CA SER A 411 7.89 3.41 7.24
C SER A 411 8.20 3.27 5.74
N ARG A 412 9.42 3.50 5.31
CA ARG A 412 9.83 3.67 3.90
C ARG A 412 9.12 4.85 3.21
N ALA A 413 8.84 5.91 3.97
CA ALA A 413 8.25 7.15 3.49
C ALA A 413 9.22 8.32 3.77
N THR A 414 10.44 8.18 3.31
CA THR A 414 11.57 9.05 3.67
C THR A 414 11.33 10.50 3.30
N PHE A 415 10.84 10.76 2.08
CA PHE A 415 10.57 12.13 1.62
C PHE A 415 9.44 12.78 2.43
N SER A 416 8.36 12.04 2.71
CA SER A 416 7.27 12.52 3.57
C SER A 416 7.77 12.98 4.93
N PHE A 417 8.68 12.24 5.56
CA PHE A 417 9.13 12.56 6.92
C PHE A 417 10.23 13.61 6.99
N ILE A 418 10.97 13.84 5.92
CA ILE A 418 11.81 15.05 5.77
C ILE A 418 10.91 16.30 5.80
N ILE A 419 9.88 16.33 4.95
CA ILE A 419 8.95 17.46 4.87
C ILE A 419 8.13 17.60 6.16
N PHE A 420 7.68 16.48 6.74
CA PHE A 420 6.90 16.48 7.96
C PHE A 420 7.65 17.11 9.14
N ALA A 421 8.90 16.70 9.38
CA ALA A 421 9.73 17.23 10.47
C ALA A 421 9.97 18.75 10.30
N PHE A 422 10.14 19.19 9.06
CA PHE A 422 10.21 20.62 8.72
C PHE A 422 8.88 21.34 9.01
N GLU A 423 7.73 20.83 8.53
CA GLU A 423 6.45 21.52 8.66
C GLU A 423 5.96 21.65 10.11
N ILE A 424 6.20 20.64 10.96
CA ILE A 424 5.75 20.66 12.37
C ILE A 424 6.50 21.66 13.25
N THR A 425 7.71 22.06 12.84
CA THR A 425 8.54 23.03 13.57
C THR A 425 8.67 24.35 12.83
N ARG A 426 8.46 24.36 11.50
CA ARG A 426 8.69 25.50 10.58
C ARG A 426 10.12 26.04 10.59
N ASP A 427 11.10 25.23 10.97
CA ASP A 427 12.50 25.59 10.94
C ASP A 427 13.16 25.05 9.66
N TYR A 428 13.38 25.97 8.69
CA TYR A 428 13.96 25.63 7.38
C TYR A 428 15.41 25.13 7.49
N ASN A 429 16.16 25.56 8.52
CA ASN A 429 17.54 25.13 8.71
C ASN A 429 17.67 23.62 8.98
N SER A 430 16.57 22.97 9.38
CA SER A 430 16.51 21.52 9.61
C SER A 430 16.56 20.70 8.33
N VAL A 431 16.23 21.27 7.16
CA VAL A 431 16.02 20.51 5.91
C VAL A 431 17.30 19.79 5.47
N LEU A 432 18.46 20.46 5.49
CA LEU A 432 19.72 19.85 5.03
C LEU A 432 20.16 18.66 5.88
N PRO A 433 20.23 18.76 7.23
CA PRO A 433 20.55 17.59 8.06
C PRO A 433 19.47 16.50 8.00
N LEU A 434 18.18 16.85 7.89
CA LEU A 434 17.11 15.88 7.70
C LEU A 434 17.31 15.06 6.42
N MET A 435 17.57 15.72 5.28
CA MET A 435 17.83 15.02 4.02
C MET A 435 18.98 14.01 4.16
N LEU A 436 20.09 14.42 4.76
CA LEU A 436 21.27 13.57 4.93
C LEU A 436 20.96 12.36 5.83
N VAL A 437 20.42 12.61 7.01
CA VAL A 437 20.23 11.58 8.05
C VAL A 437 19.11 10.62 7.66
N CYS A 438 18.00 11.12 7.09
CA CYS A 438 16.87 10.28 6.67
C CYS A 438 17.28 9.32 5.54
N VAL A 439 18.04 9.80 4.55
CA VAL A 439 18.49 8.93 3.43
C VAL A 439 19.46 7.86 3.91
N ILE A 440 20.39 8.19 4.82
CA ILE A 440 21.31 7.20 5.40
C ILE A 440 20.53 6.18 6.24
N ALA A 441 19.60 6.64 7.08
CA ALA A 441 18.80 5.76 7.91
C ALA A 441 17.94 4.80 7.07
N ASP A 442 17.32 5.30 5.99
CA ASP A 442 16.55 4.48 5.08
C ASP A 442 17.43 3.47 4.32
N GLY A 443 18.61 3.89 3.85
CA GLY A 443 19.58 2.99 3.23
C GLY A 443 19.97 1.83 4.15
N ILE A 444 20.25 2.08 5.44
CA ILE A 444 20.52 1.03 6.45
C ILE A 444 19.28 0.14 6.65
N ALA A 445 18.10 0.73 6.74
CA ALA A 445 16.85 -0.04 6.87
C ALA A 445 16.59 -0.92 5.65
N MET A 446 16.88 -0.44 4.44
CA MET A 446 16.79 -1.21 3.20
C MET A 446 17.75 -2.40 3.18
N LEU A 447 18.97 -2.21 3.63
CA LEU A 447 19.97 -3.27 3.70
C LEU A 447 19.59 -4.37 4.71
N LEU A 448 19.05 -3.98 5.88
CA LEU A 448 18.76 -4.92 6.97
C LEU A 448 17.35 -5.52 6.94
N MET A 449 16.40 -4.87 6.26
CA MET A 449 15.01 -5.30 6.08
C MET A 449 14.55 -5.11 4.63
N PRO A 450 15.14 -5.81 3.62
CA PRO A 450 14.86 -5.53 2.20
C PRO A 450 13.44 -5.88 1.75
N LYS A 451 12.72 -6.73 2.49
CA LYS A 451 11.44 -7.32 2.04
C LYS A 451 10.20 -6.60 2.55
N ALA A 452 10.31 -5.86 3.65
CA ALA A 452 9.17 -5.23 4.30
C ALA A 452 9.58 -4.01 5.12
N SER A 453 8.61 -3.17 5.47
CA SER A 453 8.72 -2.04 6.38
C SER A 453 7.75 -2.23 7.54
N ILE A 454 7.79 -1.38 8.56
CA ILE A 454 6.81 -1.41 9.64
C ILE A 454 5.36 -1.25 9.15
N MET A 455 5.17 -0.64 7.96
CA MET A 455 3.86 -0.45 7.34
C MET A 455 3.42 -1.66 6.51
N THR A 456 4.36 -2.37 5.89
CA THR A 456 4.07 -3.40 4.89
C THR A 456 4.23 -4.83 5.40
N GLU A 457 4.82 -5.04 6.57
CA GLU A 457 5.07 -6.39 7.13
C GLU A 457 3.78 -7.21 7.27
N LYS A 458 2.69 -6.63 7.80
CA LYS A 458 1.39 -7.31 7.90
C LYS A 458 0.86 -7.74 6.54
N LEU A 459 1.07 -6.93 5.51
CA LEU A 459 0.67 -7.24 4.14
C LEU A 459 1.57 -8.33 3.55
N ALA A 460 2.88 -8.24 3.81
CA ALA A 460 3.86 -9.25 3.37
C ALA A 460 3.57 -10.63 4.00
N ARG A 461 3.21 -10.69 5.29
CA ARG A 461 2.79 -11.93 5.97
C ARG A 461 1.53 -12.54 5.37
N ARG A 462 0.64 -11.71 4.79
CA ARG A 462 -0.56 -12.15 4.04
C ARG A 462 -0.27 -12.47 2.57
N GLY A 463 1.01 -12.50 2.16
CA GLY A 463 1.44 -12.81 0.80
C GLY A 463 1.36 -11.64 -0.19
N LEU A 464 1.06 -10.43 0.29
CA LEU A 464 0.95 -9.24 -0.53
C LEU A 464 2.28 -8.50 -0.55
N ARG A 465 2.96 -8.51 -1.68
CA ARG A 465 4.20 -7.75 -1.88
C ARG A 465 3.89 -6.44 -2.59
N ILE A 466 4.27 -5.33 -1.97
CA ILE A 466 4.18 -4.00 -2.56
C ILE A 466 5.53 -3.70 -3.21
N HIS A 467 5.52 -3.46 -4.50
CA HIS A 467 6.66 -2.88 -5.20
C HIS A 467 6.44 -1.36 -5.17
N GLN A 468 7.31 -0.66 -4.47
CA GLN A 468 7.30 0.80 -4.37
C GLN A 468 8.18 1.41 -5.47
N ASP A 469 8.06 0.91 -6.69
CA ASP A 469 8.79 1.46 -7.80
C ASP A 469 7.95 2.56 -8.45
N TYR A 470 8.44 3.79 -8.44
CA TYR A 470 7.88 4.92 -9.19
C TYR A 470 8.15 4.80 -10.70
N GLU A 471 8.56 3.61 -11.15
CA GLU A 471 8.77 3.34 -12.56
C GLU A 471 7.45 3.39 -13.30
N ALA A 472 7.42 4.15 -14.38
CA ALA A 472 6.30 4.14 -15.30
C ALA A 472 6.18 2.73 -15.89
N ASP A 473 5.08 2.05 -15.62
CA ASP A 473 4.76 0.77 -16.27
C ASP A 473 4.66 1.04 -17.79
N VAL A 474 5.73 0.71 -18.51
CA VAL A 474 5.82 0.91 -19.95
C VAL A 474 4.65 0.25 -20.66
N LEU A 475 4.12 -0.86 -20.14
CA LEU A 475 2.97 -1.55 -20.70
C LEU A 475 1.67 -0.74 -20.61
N GLN A 476 1.59 0.26 -19.71
CA GLN A 476 0.46 1.20 -19.65
C GLN A 476 0.55 2.34 -20.68
N GLN A 477 1.69 2.51 -21.34
CA GLN A 477 1.91 3.57 -22.31
C GLN A 477 1.91 3.07 -23.77
N VAL A 478 2.17 1.78 -23.97
CA VAL A 478 2.25 1.15 -25.30
C VAL A 478 0.89 0.58 -25.67
N LEU A 479 0.38 0.96 -26.84
CA LEU A 479 -0.86 0.43 -27.38
C LEU A 479 -0.67 -0.95 -28.01
N VAL A 480 -1.72 -1.75 -28.03
CA VAL A 480 -1.75 -3.05 -28.71
C VAL A 480 -1.42 -2.87 -30.20
N SER A 481 -1.92 -1.80 -30.83
CA SER A 481 -1.66 -1.48 -32.24
C SER A 481 -0.19 -1.23 -32.59
N GLU A 482 0.64 -0.84 -31.59
CA GLU A 482 2.07 -0.56 -31.79
C GLU A 482 2.93 -1.83 -31.75
N THR A 483 2.39 -2.92 -31.18
CA THR A 483 3.14 -4.15 -30.92
C THR A 483 2.50 -5.39 -31.52
N MET A 484 1.26 -5.29 -32.04
CA MET A 484 0.58 -6.41 -32.66
C MET A 484 1.28 -6.82 -33.98
N ASP A 485 1.25 -8.11 -34.24
CA ASP A 485 1.59 -8.65 -35.57
C ASP A 485 0.35 -8.50 -36.46
N ARG A 486 0.49 -7.69 -37.52
CA ARG A 486 -0.58 -7.45 -38.50
C ARG A 486 -0.72 -8.56 -39.52
N GLU A 487 0.31 -9.41 -39.67
CA GLU A 487 0.31 -10.57 -40.56
C GLU A 487 -0.09 -11.84 -39.76
N ALA A 488 -1.19 -11.76 -38.98
CA ALA A 488 -1.67 -12.90 -38.24
C ALA A 488 -2.05 -14.05 -39.17
N PRO A 489 -1.56 -15.29 -38.95
CA PRO A 489 -1.90 -16.42 -39.79
C PRO A 489 -3.37 -16.77 -39.60
N THR A 490 -4.11 -16.71 -40.70
CA THR A 490 -5.50 -17.16 -40.78
C THR A 490 -5.57 -18.49 -41.51
N ILE A 491 -6.41 -19.40 -41.01
CA ILE A 491 -6.60 -20.76 -41.54
C ILE A 491 -8.09 -21.00 -41.73
N PRO A 492 -8.52 -21.59 -42.86
CA PRO A 492 -9.90 -22.00 -43.06
C PRO A 492 -10.36 -22.96 -41.95
N ALA A 493 -11.52 -22.69 -41.39
CA ALA A 493 -12.06 -23.44 -40.25
C ALA A 493 -12.40 -24.92 -40.55
N ASP A 494 -12.63 -25.22 -41.82
CA ASP A 494 -12.97 -26.54 -42.33
C ASP A 494 -11.73 -27.38 -42.72
N MET A 495 -10.51 -26.80 -42.66
CA MET A 495 -9.28 -27.53 -42.97
C MET A 495 -9.10 -28.75 -42.06
N PRO A 496 -8.70 -29.92 -42.58
CA PRO A 496 -8.35 -31.06 -41.72
C PRO A 496 -7.09 -30.81 -40.89
N VAL A 497 -7.06 -31.29 -39.66
CA VAL A 497 -5.90 -31.17 -38.74
C VAL A 497 -4.64 -31.76 -39.37
N ARG A 498 -4.77 -32.86 -40.13
CA ARG A 498 -3.63 -33.46 -40.82
C ARG A 498 -2.97 -32.54 -41.86
N GLU A 499 -3.74 -31.80 -42.63
CA GLU A 499 -3.23 -30.85 -43.57
C GLU A 499 -2.45 -29.71 -42.87
N LEU A 500 -2.99 -29.19 -41.75
CA LEU A 500 -2.31 -28.19 -40.93
C LEU A 500 -1.01 -28.75 -40.36
N ALA A 501 -1.02 -29.97 -39.85
CA ALA A 501 0.18 -30.65 -39.33
C ALA A 501 1.24 -30.82 -40.40
N ASP A 502 0.87 -31.24 -41.63
CA ASP A 502 1.77 -31.38 -42.78
C ASP A 502 2.36 -30.03 -43.20
N ARG A 503 1.58 -28.96 -43.16
CA ARG A 503 2.07 -27.59 -43.46
C ARG A 503 3.08 -27.12 -42.39
N ILE A 504 2.82 -27.40 -41.11
CA ILE A 504 3.75 -27.12 -40.02
C ILE A 504 5.04 -27.95 -40.20
N GLY A 505 4.91 -29.24 -40.52
CA GLY A 505 6.03 -30.17 -40.72
C GLY A 505 6.92 -29.79 -41.90
N ARG A 506 6.34 -29.25 -42.96
CA ARG A 506 7.06 -28.73 -44.14
C ARG A 506 7.66 -27.34 -43.93
N HIS A 507 7.53 -26.78 -42.71
CA HIS A 507 8.03 -25.45 -42.36
C HIS A 507 7.42 -24.33 -43.24
N ASP A 508 6.13 -24.47 -43.60
CA ASP A 508 5.42 -23.42 -44.35
C ASP A 508 5.55 -22.08 -43.58
N PRO A 509 6.12 -21.03 -44.19
CA PRO A 509 6.40 -19.75 -43.53
C PRO A 509 5.15 -19.08 -42.93
N THR A 510 3.98 -19.34 -43.51
CA THR A 510 2.71 -18.74 -43.08
C THR A 510 2.22 -19.30 -41.74
N VAL A 511 2.53 -20.55 -41.40
CA VAL A 511 2.06 -21.24 -40.18
C VAL A 511 3.20 -21.61 -39.24
N SER A 512 4.44 -21.80 -39.74
CA SER A 512 5.56 -22.29 -38.93
C SER A 512 6.17 -21.25 -38.01
N ARG A 513 5.97 -19.94 -38.25
CA ARG A 513 6.47 -18.85 -37.39
C ARG A 513 5.61 -18.62 -36.14
N HIS A 514 4.37 -19.06 -36.17
CA HIS A 514 3.38 -18.80 -35.12
C HIS A 514 3.05 -20.08 -34.34
N GLN A 515 2.81 -19.94 -33.05
CA GLN A 515 2.38 -21.07 -32.21
C GLN A 515 0.86 -21.17 -32.12
N GLY A 516 0.12 -20.16 -32.57
CA GLY A 516 -1.33 -20.13 -32.63
C GLY A 516 -1.78 -19.42 -33.87
N MET A 517 -2.85 -19.91 -34.48
CA MET A 517 -3.39 -19.49 -35.75
C MET A 517 -4.87 -19.19 -35.58
N LEU A 518 -5.37 -18.18 -36.26
CA LEU A 518 -6.75 -17.76 -36.24
C LEU A 518 -7.56 -18.56 -37.26
N LEU A 519 -8.72 -19.04 -36.85
CA LEU A 519 -9.62 -19.79 -37.71
C LEU A 519 -10.70 -18.85 -38.26
N VAL A 520 -10.85 -18.87 -39.59
CA VAL A 520 -11.81 -18.02 -40.30
C VAL A 520 -12.80 -18.86 -41.08
N ASP A 521 -14.03 -18.36 -41.21
CA ASP A 521 -15.04 -18.95 -42.11
C ASP A 521 -14.83 -18.56 -43.57
N ALA A 522 -15.74 -18.99 -44.46
CA ALA A 522 -15.69 -18.70 -45.89
C ALA A 522 -15.85 -17.20 -46.20
N GLU A 523 -16.45 -16.44 -45.29
CA GLU A 523 -16.61 -14.97 -45.37
C GLU A 523 -15.42 -14.21 -44.76
N GLY A 524 -14.38 -14.91 -44.24
CA GLY A 524 -13.19 -14.31 -43.65
C GLY A 524 -13.37 -13.83 -42.21
N LYS A 525 -14.48 -14.19 -41.53
CA LYS A 525 -14.75 -13.81 -40.15
C LYS A 525 -14.09 -14.79 -39.19
N ILE A 526 -13.62 -14.28 -38.07
CA ILE A 526 -12.99 -15.12 -37.03
C ILE A 526 -14.04 -16.01 -36.33
N VAL A 527 -13.79 -17.34 -36.33
CA VAL A 527 -14.64 -18.35 -35.72
C VAL A 527 -13.94 -19.17 -34.63
N GLY A 528 -12.61 -19.06 -34.51
CA GLY A 528 -11.85 -19.81 -33.53
C GLY A 528 -10.37 -19.49 -33.52
N ILE A 529 -9.64 -20.17 -32.67
CA ILE A 529 -8.18 -20.15 -32.58
C ILE A 529 -7.69 -21.58 -32.34
N ILE A 530 -6.60 -21.96 -33.01
CA ILE A 530 -5.94 -23.25 -32.80
C ILE A 530 -4.46 -23.02 -32.48
N THR A 531 -3.92 -23.82 -31.56
CA THR A 531 -2.50 -23.83 -31.21
C THR A 531 -1.84 -25.12 -31.68
N ARG A 532 -0.49 -25.12 -31.75
CA ARG A 532 0.25 -26.36 -32.05
C ARG A 532 -0.04 -27.47 -31.03
N GLY A 533 -0.29 -27.12 -29.77
CA GLY A 533 -0.68 -28.09 -28.75
C GLY A 533 -2.03 -28.73 -29.03
N ASP A 534 -2.98 -27.98 -29.60
CA ASP A 534 -4.28 -28.51 -29.98
C ASP A 534 -4.17 -29.45 -31.18
N VAL A 535 -3.32 -29.10 -32.16
CA VAL A 535 -3.02 -29.98 -33.32
C VAL A 535 -2.41 -31.31 -32.86
N LEU A 536 -1.44 -31.28 -31.94
CA LEU A 536 -0.83 -32.51 -31.41
C LEU A 536 -1.84 -33.36 -30.65
N ARG A 537 -2.69 -32.75 -29.83
CA ARG A 537 -3.74 -33.46 -29.08
C ARG A 537 -4.76 -34.08 -30.00
N ALA A 538 -5.20 -33.36 -31.02
CA ALA A 538 -6.17 -33.89 -31.98
C ALA A 538 -5.61 -35.07 -32.81
N LEU A 539 -4.32 -35.05 -33.15
CA LEU A 539 -3.66 -36.19 -33.83
C LEU A 539 -3.45 -37.41 -32.91
N ASP A 540 -3.32 -37.15 -31.60
CA ASP A 540 -3.25 -38.23 -30.58
C ASP A 540 -4.60 -38.92 -30.41
N GLU A 541 -5.70 -38.13 -30.47
CA GLU A 541 -7.07 -38.62 -30.35
C GLU A 541 -7.58 -39.26 -31.66
N ASP A 542 -7.27 -38.64 -32.81
CA ASP A 542 -7.56 -39.12 -34.15
C ASP A 542 -6.29 -39.15 -35.01
N PRO A 543 -5.57 -40.30 -35.09
CA PRO A 543 -4.36 -40.43 -35.90
C PRO A 543 -4.58 -40.25 -37.43
N SER A 544 -5.83 -40.39 -37.91
CA SER A 544 -6.16 -40.10 -39.31
C SER A 544 -6.09 -38.58 -39.60
N GLY A 545 -6.32 -37.77 -38.58
CA GLY A 545 -6.32 -36.30 -38.66
C GLY A 545 -7.45 -35.75 -39.52
N SER A 546 -8.55 -36.48 -39.63
CA SER A 546 -9.74 -36.10 -40.41
C SER A 546 -10.59 -35.04 -39.71
N THR A 547 -10.43 -34.89 -38.38
CA THR A 547 -11.07 -33.84 -37.59
C THR A 547 -10.71 -32.45 -38.12
N THR A 548 -11.66 -31.53 -38.18
CA THR A 548 -11.43 -30.17 -38.64
C THR A 548 -10.65 -29.35 -37.60
N VAL A 549 -9.87 -28.35 -38.05
CA VAL A 549 -9.13 -27.44 -37.15
C VAL A 549 -10.07 -26.66 -36.22
N LEU A 550 -11.32 -26.42 -36.62
CA LEU A 550 -12.33 -25.77 -35.78
C LEU A 550 -12.83 -26.68 -34.64
N GLU A 551 -12.89 -27.97 -34.85
CA GLU A 551 -13.26 -28.95 -33.84
C GLU A 551 -12.12 -29.18 -32.86
N ALA A 552 -10.88 -29.21 -33.34
CA ALA A 552 -9.68 -29.38 -32.54
C ALA A 552 -9.30 -28.11 -31.76
N GLY A 553 -9.66 -26.95 -32.28
CA GLY A 553 -9.33 -25.65 -31.69
C GLY A 553 -10.34 -25.15 -30.67
N SER A 554 -10.16 -23.93 -30.20
CA SER A 554 -11.07 -23.24 -29.28
C SER A 554 -11.98 -22.26 -30.03
N ARG A 555 -13.29 -22.42 -29.84
CA ARG A 555 -14.30 -21.48 -30.34
C ARG A 555 -14.55 -20.32 -29.37
N LYS A 556 -14.09 -20.42 -28.13
CA LYS A 556 -14.20 -19.36 -27.13
C LYS A 556 -13.06 -18.37 -27.32
N LEU A 557 -13.36 -17.21 -27.90
CA LEU A 557 -12.42 -16.16 -28.19
C LEU A 557 -12.44 -15.10 -27.09
N ILE A 558 -11.26 -14.73 -26.60
CA ILE A 558 -11.06 -13.55 -25.74
C ILE A 558 -10.40 -12.50 -26.64
N LEU A 559 -11.08 -11.38 -26.83
CA LEU A 559 -10.68 -10.35 -27.79
C LEU A 559 -9.97 -9.16 -27.13
N THR A 560 -9.09 -8.50 -27.89
CA THR A 560 -8.50 -7.21 -27.52
C THR A 560 -8.60 -6.25 -28.71
N TYR A 561 -8.40 -4.95 -28.47
CA TYR A 561 -8.59 -3.91 -29.46
C TYR A 561 -7.29 -3.12 -29.70
N PRO A 562 -7.09 -2.51 -30.87
CA PRO A 562 -5.87 -1.78 -31.20
C PRO A 562 -5.55 -0.60 -30.29
N ASP A 563 -6.59 0.03 -29.74
CA ASP A 563 -6.55 1.20 -28.87
C ASP A 563 -6.41 0.85 -27.38
N GLU A 564 -6.41 -0.42 -27.02
CA GLU A 564 -6.11 -0.86 -25.67
C GLU A 564 -4.60 -0.81 -25.39
N VAL A 565 -4.26 -0.58 -24.10
CA VAL A 565 -2.85 -0.65 -23.68
C VAL A 565 -2.43 -2.10 -23.43
N LEU A 566 -1.14 -2.38 -23.64
CA LEU A 566 -0.61 -3.74 -23.44
C LEU A 566 -0.84 -4.31 -22.04
N HIS A 567 -0.87 -3.46 -21.02
CA HIS A 567 -1.19 -3.86 -19.65
C HIS A 567 -2.58 -4.51 -19.55
N GLU A 568 -3.58 -3.94 -20.21
CA GLU A 568 -4.95 -4.49 -20.23
C GLU A 568 -5.02 -5.80 -20.99
N ALA A 569 -4.35 -5.88 -22.15
CA ALA A 569 -4.27 -7.12 -22.92
C ALA A 569 -3.59 -8.24 -22.11
N ALA A 570 -2.47 -7.95 -21.43
CA ALA A 570 -1.78 -8.90 -20.57
C ALA A 570 -2.66 -9.34 -19.38
N ALA A 571 -3.41 -8.41 -18.76
CA ALA A 571 -4.34 -8.72 -17.71
C ALA A 571 -5.51 -9.62 -18.18
N LYS A 572 -6.01 -9.44 -19.42
CA LYS A 572 -7.01 -10.34 -20.03
C LYS A 572 -6.42 -11.75 -20.25
N MET A 573 -5.18 -11.85 -20.72
CA MET A 573 -4.50 -13.14 -20.88
C MET A 573 -4.39 -13.91 -19.56
N LEU A 574 -3.90 -13.24 -18.52
CA LEU A 574 -3.72 -13.84 -17.20
C LEU A 574 -5.04 -14.28 -16.55
N ARG A 575 -6.09 -13.43 -16.60
CA ARG A 575 -7.40 -13.75 -15.99
C ARG A 575 -8.10 -14.93 -16.64
N ASN A 576 -7.94 -15.06 -17.96
CA ASN A 576 -8.61 -16.11 -18.72
C ASN A 576 -7.71 -17.33 -18.98
N ASN A 577 -6.48 -17.31 -18.44
CA ASN A 577 -5.47 -18.36 -18.64
C ASN A 577 -5.24 -18.68 -20.13
N VAL A 578 -5.17 -17.63 -20.97
CA VAL A 578 -4.93 -17.76 -22.41
C VAL A 578 -3.61 -17.11 -22.78
N GLY A 579 -2.86 -17.73 -23.69
CA GLY A 579 -1.56 -17.24 -24.13
C GLY A 579 -1.63 -16.20 -25.26
N ARG A 580 -2.81 -15.99 -25.84
CA ARG A 580 -3.02 -15.11 -27.00
C ARG A 580 -4.40 -14.53 -27.03
N LEU A 581 -4.49 -13.31 -27.62
CA LEU A 581 -5.76 -12.62 -27.84
C LEU A 581 -5.82 -12.18 -29.32
N PRO A 582 -6.85 -12.51 -30.06
CA PRO A 582 -7.10 -11.89 -31.36
C PRO A 582 -7.32 -10.38 -31.20
N VAL A 583 -6.68 -9.56 -32.03
CA VAL A 583 -6.94 -8.13 -32.14
C VAL A 583 -7.96 -7.92 -33.26
N VAL A 584 -9.08 -7.31 -32.90
CA VAL A 584 -10.20 -7.10 -33.80
C VAL A 584 -10.60 -5.63 -33.89
N ASP A 585 -11.32 -5.26 -34.94
CA ASP A 585 -11.90 -3.93 -35.04
C ASP A 585 -12.99 -3.75 -33.97
N ARG A 586 -13.00 -2.61 -33.30
CA ARG A 586 -14.02 -2.29 -32.29
C ARG A 586 -15.41 -2.16 -32.88
N ASN A 587 -15.51 -1.72 -34.14
CA ASN A 587 -16.78 -1.57 -34.85
C ASN A 587 -17.26 -2.87 -35.51
N ASP A 588 -16.31 -3.78 -35.80
CA ASP A 588 -16.60 -5.11 -36.34
C ASP A 588 -15.76 -6.16 -35.60
N PRO A 589 -16.24 -6.72 -34.48
CA PRO A 589 -15.53 -7.71 -33.70
C PRO A 589 -15.24 -9.03 -34.42
N GLN A 590 -15.78 -9.24 -35.62
CA GLN A 590 -15.51 -10.41 -36.46
C GLN A 590 -14.34 -10.17 -37.43
N HIS A 591 -13.93 -8.91 -37.63
CA HIS A 591 -12.80 -8.54 -38.48
C HIS A 591 -11.48 -8.54 -37.70
N VAL A 592 -10.57 -9.44 -38.08
CA VAL A 592 -9.24 -9.57 -37.47
C VAL A 592 -8.31 -8.52 -38.02
N ILE A 593 -7.65 -7.77 -37.11
CA ILE A 593 -6.59 -6.80 -37.47
C ILE A 593 -5.19 -7.37 -37.21
N GLY A 594 -5.07 -8.30 -36.24
CA GLY A 594 -3.77 -8.89 -35.89
C GLY A 594 -3.78 -9.81 -34.69
N LEU A 595 -2.59 -10.17 -34.25
CA LEU A 595 -2.34 -10.90 -33.00
C LEU A 595 -1.34 -10.13 -32.15
N PRO A 596 -1.53 -9.98 -30.82
CA PRO A 596 -0.51 -9.40 -29.94
C PRO A 596 0.70 -10.34 -29.89
N TRP A 597 1.87 -9.77 -29.83
CA TRP A 597 3.13 -10.49 -29.76
C TRP A 597 3.23 -11.37 -28.49
N GLN A 598 3.93 -12.51 -28.60
CA GLN A 598 4.20 -13.39 -27.46
C GLN A 598 5.04 -12.71 -26.39
N ALA A 599 4.76 -13.03 -25.12
CA ALA A 599 5.50 -12.56 -23.95
C ALA A 599 7.03 -12.77 -23.99
N GLY A 600 7.54 -13.65 -24.86
CA GLY A 600 8.98 -13.91 -25.04
C GLY A 600 9.75 -12.84 -25.82
N ASN A 601 9.07 -11.93 -26.52
CA ASN A 601 9.70 -10.91 -27.37
C ASN A 601 9.57 -9.47 -26.83
N TYR A 602 9.14 -9.30 -25.58
CA TYR A 602 9.04 -7.98 -24.92
C TYR A 602 10.36 -7.19 -24.95
N GLY A 603 11.50 -7.84 -25.00
CA GLY A 603 12.81 -7.19 -25.06
C GLY A 603 13.09 -6.44 -26.39
N ARG A 604 12.39 -6.76 -27.50
CA ARG A 604 12.54 -6.06 -28.78
C ARG A 604 11.58 -4.90 -28.98
N ALA A 605 10.39 -4.94 -28.36
CA ALA A 605 9.40 -3.86 -28.46
C ALA A 605 9.74 -2.65 -27.58
N VAL A 606 10.59 -2.82 -26.57
CA VAL A 606 11.01 -1.76 -25.62
C VAL A 606 12.31 -1.08 -26.06
N ALA A 607 13.00 -1.56 -27.10
CA ALA A 607 14.13 -0.84 -27.68
C ALA A 607 13.60 0.43 -28.38
N PRO A 608 14.02 1.66 -27.96
CA PRO A 608 13.58 2.87 -28.62
C PRO A 608 13.96 2.80 -30.07
N SER A 609 13.00 3.01 -31.00
CA SER A 609 13.24 3.11 -32.42
C SER A 609 14.26 4.25 -32.63
N ARG A 610 15.51 3.91 -32.89
CA ARG A 610 16.54 4.85 -33.35
C ARG A 610 16.21 5.35 -34.76
N ARG A 611 15.21 6.22 -34.86
CA ARG A 611 15.06 7.11 -36.04
C ARG A 611 15.25 8.52 -35.51
N GLY A 612 16.49 9.00 -35.57
CA GLY A 612 16.86 10.37 -35.23
C GLY A 612 18.15 10.47 -34.41
N ALA A 613 19.22 9.78 -34.82
CA ALA A 613 20.55 10.07 -34.33
C ALA A 613 21.46 10.43 -35.51
N CYS A 614 22.09 11.58 -35.40
CA CYS A 614 23.09 12.08 -36.34
C CYS A 614 24.24 11.07 -36.58
N PRO A 615 24.84 11.01 -37.78
CA PRO A 615 25.96 10.12 -38.07
C PRO A 615 27.25 10.69 -37.45
N GLY A 616 27.88 9.96 -36.55
CA GLY A 616 29.21 10.26 -36.06
C GLY A 616 29.50 9.91 -34.63
N ALA A 617 29.64 8.64 -34.31
CA ALA A 617 30.53 8.13 -33.27
C ALA A 617 30.51 6.61 -33.34
N GLY A 618 31.60 6.01 -33.83
CA GLY A 618 31.83 4.59 -33.79
C GLY A 618 32.01 4.12 -32.35
N LEU A 619 31.27 3.11 -31.98
CA LEU A 619 31.54 2.27 -30.81
C LEU A 619 31.39 0.82 -31.23
N ASP A 620 32.40 0.04 -30.84
CA ASP A 620 32.61 -1.35 -31.20
C ASP A 620 31.42 -2.27 -30.92
N GLU A 621 31.08 -3.09 -31.93
CA GLU A 621 30.24 -4.27 -31.80
C GLU A 621 31.06 -5.36 -31.09
N ASN A 622 30.96 -5.50 -29.77
CA ASN A 622 31.22 -6.74 -29.03
C ASN A 622 31.03 -6.51 -27.54
N GLU A 623 29.79 -6.45 -27.06
CA GLU A 623 29.47 -6.78 -25.70
C GLU A 623 28.33 -7.80 -25.62
N ASP A 624 28.69 -8.92 -25.08
CA ASP A 624 27.98 -10.18 -24.98
C ASP A 624 26.75 -10.10 -24.06
N PHE A 625 25.56 -10.19 -24.63
CA PHE A 625 24.27 -10.18 -23.93
C PHE A 625 23.93 -11.50 -23.23
N SER A 626 24.95 -12.30 -22.81
CA SER A 626 24.74 -13.59 -22.14
C SER A 626 24.31 -13.47 -20.65
N SER A 627 24.53 -12.33 -20.00
CA SER A 627 24.26 -12.16 -18.56
C SER A 627 22.78 -11.89 -18.19
N VAL A 628 21.97 -11.42 -19.14
CA VAL A 628 20.54 -11.12 -18.88
C VAL A 628 19.65 -12.37 -19.01
N ARG A 629 20.11 -13.42 -19.68
CA ARG A 629 19.39 -14.71 -19.79
C ARG A 629 19.42 -15.57 -18.52
N LEU A 630 20.39 -15.39 -17.65
CA LEU A 630 20.55 -16.26 -16.46
C LEU A 630 19.61 -15.93 -15.29
N SER A 631 19.13 -14.70 -15.18
CA SER A 631 18.29 -14.32 -14.04
C SER A 631 16.82 -14.80 -14.14
N TRP A 632 16.34 -15.11 -15.34
CA TRP A 632 14.95 -15.55 -15.59
C TRP A 632 14.79 -17.07 -15.59
N THR A 633 15.84 -17.81 -15.99
CA THR A 633 15.81 -19.29 -16.02
C THR A 633 15.89 -19.90 -14.62
N ILE A 634 16.51 -19.23 -13.66
CA ILE A 634 16.59 -19.68 -12.25
C ILE A 634 15.28 -19.49 -11.49
N LYS A 635 14.44 -18.48 -11.87
CA LYS A 635 13.11 -18.28 -11.24
C LYS A 635 12.02 -19.25 -11.72
N ALA A 636 12.18 -19.85 -12.89
CA ALA A 636 11.21 -20.81 -13.43
C ALA A 636 11.44 -22.24 -12.90
N ARG A 637 12.65 -22.58 -12.42
CA ARG A 637 12.97 -23.92 -11.90
C ARG A 637 12.66 -24.13 -10.41
N SER A 638 12.34 -23.07 -9.65
CA SER A 638 12.01 -23.19 -8.22
C SER A 638 10.53 -23.46 -7.92
N TYR A 639 9.68 -23.59 -8.94
CA TYR A 639 8.23 -23.87 -8.78
C TYR A 639 7.81 -25.27 -9.23
N GLY A 640 8.74 -26.17 -9.51
CA GLY A 640 8.43 -27.48 -10.04
C GLY A 640 9.12 -28.65 -9.32
N ALA A 641 9.20 -28.64 -7.99
CA ALA A 641 9.60 -29.83 -7.24
C ALA A 641 9.19 -29.75 -5.76
N ALA A 642 7.91 -29.97 -5.48
CA ALA A 642 7.44 -30.40 -4.17
C ALA A 642 6.10 -31.15 -4.37
N GLY A 643 6.22 -32.46 -4.60
CA GLY A 643 5.07 -33.34 -4.63
C GLY A 643 5.47 -34.71 -5.15
N CYS A 644 5.98 -35.56 -4.27
CA CYS A 644 5.84 -37.02 -4.19
C CYS A 644 7.01 -37.61 -3.39
N SER A 645 6.80 -37.80 -2.14
CA SER A 645 7.03 -39.04 -1.36
C SER A 645 6.70 -38.76 0.11
#